data_5a8d336fc7ce61c2811d6bc209c6c19e
#
_entry.id   5a8d336fc7ce61c2811d6bc209c6c19e
#
_cell.length_a   1.000
_cell.length_b   1.000
_cell.length_c   1.000
_cell.angle_alpha   90.00
_cell.angle_beta   90.00
_cell.angle_gamma   90.00
#
_symmetry.space_group_name_H-M   'P 1'
#
loop_
_entity.id
_entity.type
_entity.pdbx_description
1 polymer ?
#
loop_
_entity_poly.entity_id
_entity_poly.type
_entity_poly.pdbx_seq_one_letter_code
_entity_poly.pdbx_strand_id
1 'polypeptide(L)'
;KAEVIEHDQPIKALQNKTFTDNVAMNIALKDSARDKLMPTLKPYMLVGHPSHIGGSINIMQIGKKKQMMYDAEYDRTGKNLGYALNQLASYSNRLAPASLPSWVSVPSLDAPIDEERLRFNTSQKYSINHIKKNKDDAETRIEANYLRTVTRQERENMSIYDLGGEAPTVTTEHNHKTMISDAFNLQWENKVNKAEHYGNESISLSTAQSDGLSNINDTLTQRVRIPKLDLSASIYRLFVFKKSQLSWRSTADYHHGVADLYVNDERNRIRTNLWHTAHALQWMKNRFHWTQEYRMSIDLNNIYAKYQERSDEIGKNSLNITGKFTPYWQYKTETFRMSFSPDFIWERFTYPQKTLLTISPYLYLYKKLDFRRELTIYTGYSTGTGNATNYAMKQYRQSYRSWYTSSDIIPITRSLYGKLSYDYKRPIKEIFFSASVNASKNWMNTASDLRIEDGKYYTSLYKQDSKSNNLGASLYISKGFYDLHLKTRLEGSYNYSKGEQYSSGKAISYTADNYTVKPSIDFSPSWCAFSYEGEFSFYNSKRQKMAKSSLFNWHQSVSATATISHVDLSFSLVHYHNELQESNHLNTLLGDASAVWRMKKLRLSAELRNLFNKKNYMETIYSGISTLTDSYHLRPRELMISAQYSF
;
A
#
# COMPACT_ATOMS: atom_id res chain seq x y z
N LYS A 1 3.82 -35.02 -2.88
CA LYS A 1 5.05 -35.07 -2.08
C LYS A 1 5.50 -33.62 -1.84
N ALA A 2 5.75 -33.27 -0.59
CA ALA A 2 6.35 -31.98 -0.23
C ALA A 2 7.80 -32.24 0.17
N GLU A 3 8.71 -31.36 -0.27
CA GLU A 3 10.14 -31.39 0.03
C GLU A 3 10.55 -29.97 0.49
N VAL A 4 11.18 -29.89 1.65
CA VAL A 4 11.73 -28.63 2.19
C VAL A 4 13.18 -28.55 1.79
N ILE A 5 13.56 -27.46 1.15
CA ILE A 5 14.92 -27.16 0.69
C ILE A 5 15.42 -26.00 1.56
N GLU A 6 16.35 -26.29 2.46
CA GLU A 6 17.04 -25.26 3.24
C GLU A 6 18.12 -24.59 2.38
N HIS A 7 18.38 -23.31 2.64
CA HIS A 7 19.36 -22.50 1.92
C HIS A 7 19.10 -22.43 0.40
N ASP A 8 17.83 -22.42 0.00
CA ASP A 8 17.45 -22.40 -1.41
C ASP A 8 17.98 -21.16 -2.13
N GLN A 9 18.72 -21.40 -3.21
CA GLN A 9 19.20 -20.37 -4.13
C GLN A 9 18.53 -20.57 -5.50
N PRO A 10 17.44 -19.84 -5.79
CA PRO A 10 16.67 -20.06 -7.03
C PRO A 10 17.42 -19.64 -8.30
N ILE A 11 18.47 -18.79 -8.17
CA ILE A 11 19.29 -18.37 -9.31
C ILE A 11 20.49 -19.33 -9.44
N LYS A 12 20.50 -20.16 -10.50
CA LYS A 12 21.54 -21.16 -10.73
C LYS A 12 22.95 -20.56 -10.77
N ALA A 13 23.09 -19.37 -11.35
CA ALA A 13 24.38 -18.67 -11.41
C ALA A 13 24.95 -18.30 -10.04
N LEU A 14 24.12 -18.24 -9.00
CA LEU A 14 24.50 -17.93 -7.62
C LEU A 14 24.62 -19.17 -6.72
N GLN A 15 24.16 -20.35 -7.18
CA GLN A 15 24.29 -21.60 -6.43
C GLN A 15 25.73 -21.89 -6.10
N ASN A 16 26.02 -22.30 -4.85
CA ASN A 16 27.36 -22.54 -4.32
C ASN A 16 28.30 -21.31 -4.32
N LYS A 17 27.85 -20.14 -4.69
CA LYS A 17 28.63 -18.89 -4.70
C LYS A 17 28.17 -17.86 -3.69
N THR A 18 26.89 -17.91 -3.33
CA THR A 18 26.28 -17.05 -2.31
C THR A 18 25.45 -17.89 -1.35
N PHE A 19 25.68 -17.68 -0.06
CA PHE A 19 24.87 -18.30 0.98
C PHE A 19 23.55 -17.53 1.14
N THR A 20 22.45 -18.25 1.31
CA THR A 20 21.13 -17.70 1.58
C THR A 20 20.50 -18.43 2.74
N ASP A 21 19.76 -17.69 3.58
CA ASP A 21 18.96 -18.25 4.68
C ASP A 21 17.53 -18.58 4.24
N ASN A 22 17.25 -18.56 2.93
CA ASN A 22 15.93 -18.85 2.40
C ASN A 22 15.60 -20.33 2.48
N VAL A 23 14.36 -20.63 2.85
CA VAL A 23 13.79 -21.97 2.81
C VAL A 23 12.73 -22.01 1.72
N ALA A 24 12.84 -22.97 0.82
CA ALA A 24 11.83 -23.23 -0.21
C ALA A 24 11.09 -24.54 0.07
N MET A 25 9.81 -24.58 -0.25
CA MET A 25 9.00 -25.78 -0.25
C MET A 25 8.69 -26.20 -1.68
N ASN A 26 9.20 -27.34 -2.10
CA ASN A 26 8.89 -27.94 -3.39
C ASN A 26 7.69 -28.89 -3.22
N ILE A 27 6.58 -28.59 -3.91
CA ILE A 27 5.37 -29.42 -3.90
C ILE A 27 5.27 -30.13 -5.24
N ALA A 28 5.51 -31.43 -5.24
CA ALA A 28 5.35 -32.25 -6.43
C ALA A 28 3.93 -32.85 -6.49
N LEU A 29 3.24 -32.59 -7.59
CA LEU A 29 1.96 -33.22 -7.88
C LEU A 29 2.13 -34.73 -8.11
N LYS A 30 1.10 -35.52 -7.72
CA LYS A 30 1.01 -36.92 -8.10
C LYS A 30 0.94 -37.01 -9.64
N ASP A 31 1.55 -38.06 -10.20
CA ASP A 31 1.54 -38.26 -11.67
C ASP A 31 0.11 -38.35 -12.23
N SER A 32 -0.82 -38.89 -11.46
CA SER A 32 -2.24 -38.95 -11.82
C SER A 32 -2.95 -37.58 -11.94
N ALA A 33 -2.40 -36.55 -11.36
CA ALA A 33 -2.94 -35.19 -11.41
C ALA A 33 -2.20 -34.28 -12.39
N ARG A 34 -1.08 -34.74 -12.98
CA ARG A 34 -0.33 -33.95 -13.98
C ARG A 34 -1.09 -33.84 -15.28
N ASP A 35 -0.98 -32.67 -15.90
CA ASP A 35 -1.57 -32.32 -17.20
C ASP A 35 -3.10 -32.41 -17.25
N LYS A 36 -3.77 -32.71 -16.13
CA LYS A 36 -5.22 -32.68 -16.02
C LYS A 36 -5.73 -31.27 -15.75
N LEU A 37 -6.88 -30.97 -16.32
CA LEU A 37 -7.65 -29.79 -15.96
C LEU A 37 -8.29 -30.02 -14.60
N MET A 38 -8.11 -29.06 -13.71
CA MET A 38 -8.66 -29.05 -12.35
C MET A 38 -9.59 -27.84 -12.22
N PRO A 39 -10.86 -27.96 -12.65
CA PRO A 39 -11.81 -26.88 -12.49
C PRO A 39 -12.35 -26.85 -11.06
N THR A 40 -12.56 -25.63 -10.58
CA THR A 40 -13.24 -25.34 -9.32
C THR A 40 -14.32 -24.30 -9.60
N LEU A 41 -15.55 -24.59 -9.24
CA LEU A 41 -16.70 -23.71 -9.39
C LEU A 41 -17.21 -23.31 -8.01
N LYS A 42 -17.46 -22.02 -7.81
CA LYS A 42 -17.99 -21.49 -6.53
C LYS A 42 -19.11 -20.47 -6.78
N PRO A 43 -20.35 -20.92 -7.08
CA PRO A 43 -21.51 -20.04 -7.08
C PRO A 43 -21.87 -19.60 -5.66
N TYR A 44 -22.49 -18.44 -5.53
CA TYR A 44 -23.11 -17.98 -4.30
C TYR A 44 -24.40 -17.19 -4.57
N MET A 45 -25.26 -17.19 -3.56
CA MET A 45 -26.45 -16.36 -3.47
C MET A 45 -26.36 -15.53 -2.19
N LEU A 46 -26.53 -14.23 -2.31
CA LEU A 46 -26.60 -13.28 -1.21
C LEU A 46 -28.08 -12.89 -1.04
N VAL A 47 -28.67 -13.29 0.08
CA VAL A 47 -30.03 -12.96 0.47
C VAL A 47 -29.97 -11.76 1.40
N GLY A 48 -30.52 -10.64 0.95
CA GLY A 48 -30.50 -9.37 1.66
C GLY A 48 -31.43 -8.38 0.95
N HIS A 49 -31.23 -7.11 1.21
CA HIS A 49 -31.98 -6.06 0.52
C HIS A 49 -31.02 -5.06 -0.13
N PRO A 50 -30.76 -5.16 -1.45
CA PRO A 50 -31.28 -6.13 -2.45
C PRO A 50 -30.54 -7.48 -2.43
N SER A 51 -31.22 -8.56 -2.88
CA SER A 51 -30.60 -9.87 -3.05
C SER A 51 -29.76 -9.95 -4.31
N HIS A 52 -28.69 -10.75 -4.29
CA HIS A 52 -27.72 -10.85 -5.37
C HIS A 52 -27.25 -12.30 -5.58
N ILE A 53 -26.80 -12.57 -6.81
CA ILE A 53 -26.08 -13.81 -7.15
C ILE A 53 -24.69 -13.47 -7.69
N GLY A 54 -23.76 -14.38 -7.52
CA GLY A 54 -22.41 -14.28 -8.06
C GLY A 54 -21.67 -15.60 -7.98
N GLY A 55 -20.37 -15.55 -8.22
CA GLY A 55 -19.55 -16.75 -8.13
C GLY A 55 -18.25 -16.64 -8.87
N SER A 56 -17.43 -17.67 -8.75
CA SER A 56 -16.16 -17.77 -9.44
C SER A 56 -15.96 -19.16 -10.07
N ILE A 57 -15.20 -19.17 -11.16
CA ILE A 57 -14.67 -20.36 -11.79
C ILE A 57 -13.16 -20.22 -11.91
N ASN A 58 -12.44 -21.23 -11.43
CA ASN A 58 -11.00 -21.33 -11.58
C ASN A 58 -10.67 -22.65 -12.27
N ILE A 59 -9.85 -22.60 -13.32
CA ILE A 59 -9.40 -23.78 -14.04
C ILE A 59 -7.89 -23.77 -14.06
N MET A 60 -7.28 -24.81 -13.46
CA MET A 60 -5.83 -24.94 -13.39
C MET A 60 -5.36 -26.20 -14.10
N GLN A 61 -4.25 -26.08 -14.81
CA GLN A 61 -3.53 -27.21 -15.41
C GLN A 61 -2.05 -27.07 -15.06
N ILE A 62 -1.47 -28.09 -14.44
CA ILE A 62 -0.04 -28.11 -14.07
C ILE A 62 0.63 -29.31 -14.73
N GLY A 63 1.51 -29.03 -15.70
CA GLY A 63 2.37 -30.01 -16.36
C GLY A 63 3.84 -29.74 -16.15
N LYS A 64 4.70 -30.64 -16.65
CA LYS A 64 6.17 -30.49 -16.55
C LYS A 64 6.71 -29.28 -17.32
N LYS A 65 6.12 -28.98 -18.48
CA LYS A 65 6.61 -27.94 -19.41
C LYS A 65 5.63 -26.77 -19.56
N LYS A 66 4.39 -26.94 -19.11
CA LYS A 66 3.33 -25.97 -19.31
C LYS A 66 2.43 -25.92 -18.08
N GLN A 67 2.13 -24.71 -17.65
CA GLN A 67 1.16 -24.44 -16.60
C GLN A 67 0.18 -23.39 -17.11
N MET A 68 -1.09 -23.57 -16.82
CA MET A 68 -2.14 -22.61 -17.18
C MET A 68 -3.09 -22.43 -16.03
N MET A 69 -3.55 -21.22 -15.82
CA MET A 69 -4.61 -20.86 -14.89
C MET A 69 -5.54 -19.85 -15.56
N TYR A 70 -6.83 -20.14 -15.51
CA TYR A 70 -7.92 -19.28 -15.93
C TYR A 70 -8.78 -19.01 -14.73
N ASP A 71 -9.13 -17.78 -14.49
CA ASP A 71 -9.96 -17.37 -13.36
C ASP A 71 -10.98 -16.33 -13.83
N ALA A 72 -12.24 -16.56 -13.50
CA ALA A 72 -13.33 -15.63 -13.74
C ALA A 72 -14.16 -15.50 -12.48
N GLU A 73 -14.44 -14.29 -12.05
CA GLU A 73 -15.19 -14.00 -10.83
C GLU A 73 -16.16 -12.83 -11.06
N TYR A 74 -17.41 -13.03 -10.61
CA TYR A 74 -18.41 -11.98 -10.52
C TYR A 74 -18.79 -11.83 -9.06
N ASP A 75 -18.58 -10.63 -8.50
CA ASP A 75 -18.74 -10.36 -7.08
C ASP A 75 -19.60 -9.14 -6.78
N ARG A 76 -20.49 -9.30 -5.78
CA ARG A 76 -21.36 -8.26 -5.21
C ARG A 76 -21.38 -8.29 -3.68
N THR A 77 -20.39 -8.92 -3.07
CA THR A 77 -20.32 -9.12 -1.60
C THR A 77 -19.54 -8.06 -0.86
N GLY A 78 -19.06 -7.03 -1.54
CA GLY A 78 -18.17 -6.01 -0.98
C GLY A 78 -16.67 -6.31 -1.19
N LYS A 79 -16.32 -7.49 -1.66
CA LYS A 79 -14.94 -7.92 -1.84
C LYS A 79 -14.18 -7.08 -2.87
N ASN A 80 -12.93 -6.76 -2.56
CA ASN A 80 -12.03 -6.08 -3.48
C ASN A 80 -11.29 -7.08 -4.36
N LEU A 81 -11.74 -7.27 -5.59
CA LEU A 81 -11.10 -8.20 -6.54
C LEU A 81 -9.73 -7.71 -7.05
N GLY A 82 -9.40 -6.44 -6.87
CA GLY A 82 -8.12 -5.87 -7.27
C GLY A 82 -6.91 -6.50 -6.56
N TYR A 83 -7.07 -6.88 -5.30
CA TYR A 83 -6.00 -7.57 -4.55
C TYR A 83 -5.66 -8.94 -5.15
N ALA A 84 -6.62 -9.62 -5.73
CA ALA A 84 -6.40 -10.95 -6.33
C ALA A 84 -5.61 -10.93 -7.65
N LEU A 85 -5.50 -9.77 -8.32
CA LEU A 85 -4.72 -9.61 -9.54
C LEU A 85 -3.21 -9.61 -9.30
N ASN A 86 -2.77 -9.26 -8.09
CA ASN A 86 -1.35 -9.09 -7.75
C ASN A 86 -0.73 -10.32 -7.07
N GLN A 87 -1.46 -11.44 -6.95
CA GLN A 87 -1.03 -12.59 -6.15
C GLN A 87 -0.03 -13.53 -6.84
N LEU A 88 0.17 -13.40 -8.13
CA LEU A 88 1.19 -14.17 -8.82
C LEU A 88 2.49 -13.38 -8.80
N ALA A 89 3.30 -13.63 -7.79
CA ALA A 89 4.57 -12.94 -7.56
C ALA A 89 5.46 -13.01 -8.81
N SER A 90 5.58 -11.88 -9.48
CA SER A 90 6.66 -11.65 -10.43
C SER A 90 7.88 -11.21 -9.61
N TYR A 91 8.94 -11.99 -9.63
CA TYR A 91 10.26 -11.56 -9.14
C TYR A 91 10.86 -10.58 -10.15
N SER A 92 10.22 -9.44 -10.35
CA SER A 92 10.73 -8.45 -11.26
C SER A 92 11.88 -7.69 -10.59
N ASN A 93 13.10 -7.90 -11.08
CA ASN A 93 14.26 -7.07 -10.76
C ASN A 93 14.20 -5.71 -11.49
N ARG A 94 13.00 -5.15 -11.63
CA ARG A 94 12.77 -3.86 -12.28
C ARG A 94 13.33 -2.72 -11.42
N LEU A 95 13.79 -1.68 -12.06
CA LEU A 95 13.91 -0.37 -11.41
C LEU A 95 12.51 0.15 -11.11
N ALA A 96 12.40 1.03 -10.12
CA ALA A 96 11.10 1.58 -9.75
C ALA A 96 10.46 2.28 -10.95
N PRO A 97 9.23 1.90 -11.36
CA PRO A 97 8.56 2.54 -12.48
C PRO A 97 8.17 3.97 -12.08
N ALA A 98 8.19 4.85 -13.06
CA ALA A 98 7.56 6.16 -12.91
C ALA A 98 6.03 6.01 -12.90
N SER A 99 5.33 7.01 -12.40
CA SER A 99 3.87 7.05 -12.40
C SER A 99 3.37 8.44 -12.77
N LEU A 100 2.21 8.49 -13.43
CA LEU A 100 1.55 9.76 -13.72
C LEU A 100 1.21 10.50 -12.41
N PRO A 101 1.41 11.82 -12.36
CA PRO A 101 0.96 12.63 -11.24
C PRO A 101 -0.57 12.57 -11.08
N SER A 102 -1.03 12.60 -9.84
CA SER A 102 -2.46 12.72 -9.54
C SER A 102 -2.85 14.20 -9.48
N TRP A 103 -3.37 14.73 -10.59
CA TRP A 103 -3.75 16.14 -10.70
C TRP A 103 -5.12 16.45 -10.09
N VAL A 104 -6.03 15.50 -10.18
CA VAL A 104 -7.43 15.65 -9.78
C VAL A 104 -7.73 14.63 -8.70
N SER A 105 -8.46 15.06 -7.68
CA SER A 105 -8.94 14.18 -6.62
C SER A 105 -10.07 13.29 -7.16
N VAL A 106 -9.79 12.01 -7.35
CA VAL A 106 -10.82 11.02 -7.67
C VAL A 106 -11.61 10.76 -6.39
N PRO A 107 -12.96 10.75 -6.45
CA PRO A 107 -13.76 10.28 -5.34
C PRO A 107 -13.30 8.86 -4.97
N SER A 108 -12.64 8.70 -3.84
CA SER A 108 -12.17 7.39 -3.35
C SER A 108 -13.17 6.83 -2.34
N LEU A 109 -13.17 5.52 -2.19
CA LEU A 109 -13.82 4.89 -1.07
C LEU A 109 -12.91 5.03 0.15
N ASP A 110 -13.48 5.55 1.22
CA ASP A 110 -12.83 5.58 2.51
C ASP A 110 -13.31 4.37 3.32
N ALA A 111 -12.40 3.65 3.94
CA ALA A 111 -12.69 2.43 4.66
C ALA A 111 -11.98 2.43 6.03
N PRO A 112 -12.55 3.09 7.04
CA PRO A 112 -12.01 3.11 8.40
C PRO A 112 -12.18 1.77 9.12
N ILE A 113 -13.04 0.92 8.61
CA ILE A 113 -13.28 -0.46 9.04
C ILE A 113 -13.16 -1.40 7.84
N ASP A 114 -13.48 -2.68 8.01
CA ASP A 114 -13.44 -3.66 6.93
C ASP A 114 -14.21 -3.18 5.69
N GLU A 115 -13.48 -3.07 4.55
CA GLU A 115 -14.02 -2.56 3.29
C GLU A 115 -15.27 -3.31 2.83
N GLU A 116 -15.38 -4.61 3.10
CA GLU A 116 -16.52 -5.42 2.70
C GLU A 116 -17.84 -4.92 3.33
N ARG A 117 -17.75 -4.24 4.48
CA ARG A 117 -18.91 -3.67 5.17
C ARG A 117 -19.40 -2.34 4.60
N LEU A 118 -18.51 -1.63 3.89
CA LEU A 118 -18.75 -0.28 3.37
C LEU A 118 -18.96 -0.25 1.86
N ARG A 119 -18.55 -1.30 1.16
CA ARG A 119 -18.51 -1.33 -0.30
C ARG A 119 -19.76 -1.98 -0.88
N PHE A 120 -20.58 -1.19 -1.57
CA PHE A 120 -21.69 -1.68 -2.41
C PHE A 120 -21.16 -1.85 -3.83
N ASN A 121 -20.65 -3.03 -4.16
CA ASN A 121 -19.95 -3.27 -5.42
C ASN A 121 -20.74 -4.12 -6.41
N THR A 122 -20.35 -4.00 -7.67
CA THR A 122 -20.54 -4.99 -8.75
C THR A 122 -19.20 -5.12 -9.45
N SER A 123 -18.53 -6.24 -9.25
CA SER A 123 -17.15 -6.45 -9.73
C SER A 123 -17.06 -7.67 -10.62
N GLN A 124 -16.27 -7.57 -11.68
CA GLN A 124 -16.00 -8.66 -12.63
C GLN A 124 -14.48 -8.75 -12.83
N LYS A 125 -13.93 -9.95 -12.71
CA LYS A 125 -12.51 -10.23 -12.93
C LYS A 125 -12.37 -11.38 -13.90
N TYR A 126 -11.46 -11.23 -14.87
CA TYR A 126 -11.03 -12.30 -15.76
C TYR A 126 -9.50 -12.30 -15.77
N SER A 127 -8.90 -13.47 -15.57
CA SER A 127 -7.46 -13.63 -15.50
C SER A 127 -7.01 -14.85 -16.27
N ILE A 128 -5.95 -14.71 -17.05
CA ILE A 128 -5.28 -15.78 -17.77
C ILE A 128 -3.81 -15.73 -17.40
N ASN A 129 -3.26 -16.84 -16.93
CA ASN A 129 -1.84 -16.99 -16.67
C ASN A 129 -1.33 -18.24 -17.37
N HIS A 130 -0.31 -18.09 -18.20
CA HIS A 130 0.31 -19.15 -18.94
C HIS A 130 1.82 -19.13 -18.75
N ILE A 131 2.38 -20.21 -18.24
CA ILE A 131 3.81 -20.42 -18.03
C ILE A 131 4.26 -21.58 -18.92
N LYS A 132 5.32 -21.37 -19.69
CA LYS A 132 5.91 -22.40 -20.55
C LYS A 132 7.42 -22.48 -20.31
N LYS A 133 7.91 -23.66 -19.97
CA LYS A 133 9.34 -23.97 -19.99
C LYS A 133 9.80 -24.19 -21.43
N ASN A 134 10.77 -23.41 -21.85
CA ASN A 134 11.44 -23.52 -23.14
C ASN A 134 12.71 -24.41 -23.01
N LYS A 135 13.43 -24.60 -24.13
CA LYS A 135 14.77 -25.19 -24.11
C LYS A 135 15.74 -24.25 -23.36
N ASP A 136 16.89 -24.76 -22.96
CA ASP A 136 18.00 -23.99 -22.35
C ASP A 136 17.67 -23.30 -21.04
N ASP A 137 16.85 -23.92 -20.16
CA ASP A 137 16.49 -23.36 -18.86
C ASP A 137 15.80 -22.00 -18.92
N ALA A 138 15.12 -21.74 -20.04
CA ALA A 138 14.30 -20.55 -20.21
C ALA A 138 12.82 -20.82 -19.88
N GLU A 139 12.17 -19.82 -19.34
CA GLU A 139 10.75 -19.85 -19.00
C GLU A 139 10.07 -18.59 -19.55
N THR A 140 8.99 -18.77 -20.28
CA THR A 140 8.17 -17.67 -20.78
C THR A 140 6.85 -17.68 -20.04
N ARG A 141 6.42 -16.52 -19.57
CA ARG A 141 5.14 -16.28 -18.91
C ARG A 141 4.35 -15.21 -19.67
N ILE A 142 3.07 -15.48 -19.84
CA ILE A 142 2.08 -14.52 -20.36
C ILE A 142 0.96 -14.43 -19.34
N GLU A 143 0.63 -13.21 -18.96
CA GLU A 143 -0.45 -12.91 -18.02
C GLU A 143 -1.35 -11.84 -18.64
N ALA A 144 -2.64 -12.08 -18.66
CA ALA A 144 -3.65 -11.10 -19.07
C ALA A 144 -4.74 -11.03 -18.02
N ASN A 145 -5.07 -9.83 -17.57
CA ASN A 145 -6.07 -9.58 -16.55
C ASN A 145 -7.01 -8.46 -17.00
N TYR A 146 -8.30 -8.65 -16.75
CA TYR A 146 -9.31 -7.60 -16.87
C TYR A 146 -10.10 -7.51 -15.57
N LEU A 147 -10.28 -6.31 -15.08
CA LEU A 147 -11.07 -6.01 -13.88
C LEU A 147 -12.02 -4.86 -14.19
N ARG A 148 -13.31 -5.08 -13.99
CA ARG A 148 -14.32 -4.03 -13.92
C ARG A 148 -14.89 -3.97 -12.51
N THR A 149 -14.94 -2.77 -11.93
CA THR A 149 -15.54 -2.56 -10.62
C THR A 149 -16.48 -1.36 -10.68
N VAL A 150 -17.71 -1.55 -10.28
CA VAL A 150 -18.66 -0.47 -9.99
C VAL A 150 -18.88 -0.47 -8.50
N THR A 151 -18.58 0.63 -7.83
CA THR A 151 -18.71 0.73 -6.37
C THR A 151 -19.48 1.97 -6.00
N ARG A 152 -20.37 1.85 -5.00
CA ARG A 152 -21.12 2.96 -4.44
C ARG A 152 -20.83 3.09 -2.96
N GLN A 153 -20.82 4.33 -2.49
CA GLN A 153 -20.68 4.67 -1.07
C GLN A 153 -21.49 5.94 -0.77
N GLU A 154 -22.14 5.92 0.38
CA GLU A 154 -22.79 7.08 0.97
C GLU A 154 -22.03 7.47 2.23
N ARG A 155 -21.72 8.76 2.35
CA ARG A 155 -20.91 9.30 3.45
C ARG A 155 -21.39 10.71 3.80
N GLU A 156 -21.52 10.97 5.09
CA GLU A 156 -21.62 12.32 5.63
C GLU A 156 -20.27 12.73 6.24
N ASN A 157 -19.85 13.95 5.97
CA ASN A 157 -18.59 14.48 6.47
C ASN A 157 -18.81 15.85 7.11
N MET A 158 -18.33 16.03 8.33
CA MET A 158 -18.19 17.32 8.97
C MET A 158 -16.72 17.64 9.15
N SER A 159 -16.27 18.75 8.57
CA SER A 159 -14.88 19.21 8.66
C SER A 159 -14.83 20.54 9.41
N ILE A 160 -13.99 20.62 10.42
CA ILE A 160 -13.73 21.84 11.19
C ILE A 160 -12.26 22.22 11.00
N TYR A 161 -12.04 23.42 10.46
CA TYR A 161 -10.71 23.97 10.23
C TYR A 161 -10.44 25.12 11.19
N ASP A 162 -9.36 25.00 11.95
CA ASP A 162 -8.83 26.07 12.76
C ASP A 162 -7.70 26.78 12.02
N LEU A 163 -8.02 27.90 11.44
CA LEU A 163 -7.13 28.72 10.61
C LEU A 163 -6.49 29.88 11.39
N GLY A 164 -6.58 29.89 12.73
CA GLY A 164 -6.05 30.94 13.60
C GLY A 164 -6.89 32.23 13.58
N GLY A 165 -8.13 32.18 13.14
CA GLY A 165 -9.14 33.26 13.25
C GLY A 165 -9.88 33.24 14.59
N GLU A 166 -10.89 34.11 14.74
CA GLU A 166 -11.72 34.18 15.96
C GLU A 166 -12.64 32.96 16.10
N ALA A 167 -13.08 32.39 14.95
CA ALA A 167 -13.94 31.19 14.91
C ALA A 167 -13.39 30.18 13.91
N PRO A 168 -13.57 28.86 14.16
CA PRO A 168 -13.22 27.81 13.19
C PRO A 168 -14.16 27.84 11.99
N THR A 169 -13.64 27.43 10.82
CA THR A 169 -14.46 27.21 9.63
C THR A 169 -15.05 25.81 9.66
N VAL A 170 -16.38 25.69 9.65
CA VAL A 170 -17.10 24.42 9.66
C VAL A 170 -17.73 24.17 8.30
N THR A 171 -17.55 22.96 7.75
CA THR A 171 -18.24 22.52 6.53
C THR A 171 -18.87 21.15 6.76
N THR A 172 -20.12 21.01 6.34
CA THR A 172 -20.84 19.72 6.39
C THR A 172 -21.25 19.33 4.98
N GLU A 173 -21.04 18.05 4.63
CA GLU A 173 -21.35 17.52 3.31
C GLU A 173 -21.97 16.13 3.41
N HIS A 174 -23.01 15.93 2.63
CA HIS A 174 -23.57 14.62 2.33
C HIS A 174 -23.17 14.22 0.92
N ASN A 175 -22.44 13.10 0.80
CA ASN A 175 -21.82 12.64 -0.43
C ASN A 175 -22.33 11.27 -0.86
N HIS A 176 -22.97 11.21 -2.03
CA HIS A 176 -23.24 9.96 -2.74
C HIS A 176 -22.16 9.77 -3.81
N LYS A 177 -21.30 8.78 -3.60
CA LYS A 177 -20.19 8.46 -4.50
C LYS A 177 -20.49 7.21 -5.32
N THR A 178 -20.25 7.28 -6.63
CA THR A 178 -20.23 6.14 -7.53
C THR A 178 -18.92 6.13 -8.27
N MET A 179 -18.20 5.02 -8.21
CA MET A 179 -16.94 4.83 -8.94
C MET A 179 -17.07 3.65 -9.88
N ILE A 180 -16.69 3.85 -11.13
CA ILE A 180 -16.55 2.82 -12.16
C ILE A 180 -15.07 2.76 -12.53
N SER A 181 -14.47 1.60 -12.41
CA SER A 181 -13.08 1.37 -12.81
C SER A 181 -13.02 0.18 -13.74
N ASP A 182 -12.48 0.38 -14.92
CA ASP A 182 -12.12 -0.65 -15.90
C ASP A 182 -10.60 -0.68 -16.00
N ALA A 183 -9.99 -1.83 -15.82
CA ALA A 183 -8.55 -2.02 -15.94
C ALA A 183 -8.22 -3.28 -16.74
N PHE A 184 -7.33 -3.17 -17.70
CA PHE A 184 -6.77 -4.28 -18.44
C PHE A 184 -5.25 -4.25 -18.30
N ASN A 185 -4.64 -5.40 -18.07
CA ASN A 185 -3.19 -5.59 -18.02
C ASN A 185 -2.80 -6.80 -18.84
N LEU A 186 -1.79 -6.64 -19.70
CA LEU A 186 -1.13 -7.70 -20.43
C LEU A 186 0.36 -7.64 -20.13
N GLN A 187 0.92 -8.74 -19.64
CA GLN A 187 2.34 -8.86 -19.32
C GLN A 187 2.94 -10.07 -20.01
N TRP A 188 4.06 -9.88 -20.67
CA TRP A 188 4.95 -10.92 -21.14
C TRP A 188 6.25 -10.86 -20.34
N GLU A 189 6.74 -12.02 -19.92
CA GLU A 189 8.01 -12.16 -19.21
C GLU A 189 8.78 -13.35 -19.78
N ASN A 190 10.07 -13.17 -19.98
CA ASN A 190 11.00 -14.24 -20.34
C ASN A 190 12.16 -14.27 -19.36
N LYS A 191 12.37 -15.43 -18.73
CA LYS A 191 13.37 -15.67 -17.70
C LYS A 191 14.34 -16.74 -18.19
N VAL A 192 15.63 -16.44 -18.12
CA VAL A 192 16.73 -17.40 -18.42
C VAL A 192 17.52 -17.63 -17.14
N ASN A 193 17.73 -18.90 -16.75
CA ASN A 193 18.36 -19.25 -15.48
C ASN A 193 19.45 -20.31 -15.69
N LYS A 194 20.61 -19.88 -16.24
CA LYS A 194 21.76 -20.74 -16.52
C LYS A 194 22.83 -20.67 -15.40
N ALA A 195 23.77 -21.58 -15.40
CA ALA A 195 24.82 -21.65 -14.38
C ALA A 195 25.78 -20.45 -14.38
N GLU A 196 25.93 -19.76 -15.51
CA GLU A 196 26.85 -18.63 -15.63
C GLU A 196 26.16 -17.27 -15.66
N HIS A 197 24.91 -17.22 -16.06
CA HIS A 197 24.15 -15.99 -16.14
C HIS A 197 22.67 -16.19 -15.84
N TYR A 198 22.07 -15.17 -15.30
CA TYR A 198 20.62 -15.04 -15.09
C TYR A 198 20.10 -13.83 -15.87
N GLY A 199 18.96 -13.97 -16.51
CA GLY A 199 18.31 -12.88 -17.21
C GLY A 199 16.81 -12.88 -17.02
N ASN A 200 16.24 -11.69 -17.00
CA ASN A 200 14.80 -11.47 -17.01
C ASN A 200 14.46 -10.30 -17.93
N GLU A 201 13.53 -10.50 -18.84
CA GLU A 201 12.98 -9.50 -19.73
C GLU A 201 11.48 -9.44 -19.53
N SER A 202 10.90 -8.25 -19.54
CA SER A 202 9.46 -8.13 -19.47
C SER A 202 8.94 -6.94 -20.26
N ILE A 203 7.77 -7.12 -20.84
CA ILE A 203 6.99 -6.08 -21.50
C ILE A 203 5.60 -6.11 -20.88
N SER A 204 5.06 -4.96 -20.53
CA SER A 204 3.69 -4.83 -20.05
C SER A 204 2.96 -3.69 -20.71
N LEU A 205 1.70 -3.95 -21.02
CA LEU A 205 0.70 -2.98 -21.47
C LEU A 205 -0.40 -2.93 -20.41
N SER A 206 -0.69 -1.77 -19.89
CA SER A 206 -1.82 -1.57 -18.98
C SER A 206 -2.68 -0.41 -19.46
N THR A 207 -3.98 -0.62 -19.49
CA THR A 207 -4.95 0.44 -19.72
C THR A 207 -5.92 0.47 -18.54
N ALA A 208 -6.25 1.66 -18.08
CA ALA A 208 -7.25 1.83 -17.02
C ALA A 208 -8.11 3.05 -17.32
N GLN A 209 -9.38 2.95 -16.97
CA GLN A 209 -10.29 4.08 -16.95
C GLN A 209 -10.99 4.12 -15.60
N SER A 210 -10.87 5.24 -14.91
CA SER A 210 -11.64 5.52 -13.70
C SER A 210 -12.65 6.62 -13.98
N ASP A 211 -13.91 6.38 -13.65
CA ASP A 211 -15.01 7.35 -13.75
C ASP A 211 -15.67 7.45 -12.37
N GLY A 212 -15.47 8.58 -11.70
CA GLY A 212 -16.00 8.85 -10.36
C GLY A 212 -17.06 9.95 -10.42
N LEU A 213 -18.24 9.67 -9.88
CA LEU A 213 -19.34 10.61 -9.72
C LEU A 213 -19.59 10.85 -8.23
N SER A 214 -19.65 12.11 -7.81
CA SER A 214 -20.06 12.52 -6.46
C SER A 214 -21.19 13.53 -6.57
N ASN A 215 -22.32 13.23 -5.93
CA ASN A 215 -23.39 14.20 -5.68
C ASN A 215 -23.23 14.71 -4.25
N ILE A 216 -23.05 16.01 -4.10
CA ILE A 216 -22.71 16.67 -2.85
C ILE A 216 -23.88 17.56 -2.45
N ASN A 217 -24.49 17.28 -1.30
CA ASN A 217 -25.65 17.99 -0.75
C ASN A 217 -26.81 18.11 -1.76
N ASP A 218 -26.93 17.13 -2.66
CA ASP A 218 -27.94 17.05 -3.74
C ASP A 218 -28.01 18.27 -4.69
N THR A 219 -27.07 19.20 -4.56
CA THR A 219 -27.02 20.46 -5.34
C THR A 219 -25.83 20.57 -6.26
N LEU A 220 -24.73 19.88 -5.95
CA LEU A 220 -23.51 19.97 -6.71
C LEU A 220 -23.08 18.58 -7.19
N THR A 221 -22.79 18.50 -8.48
CA THR A 221 -22.28 17.28 -9.10
C THR A 221 -20.82 17.45 -9.49
N GLN A 222 -19.97 16.55 -9.00
CA GLN A 222 -18.59 16.40 -9.47
C GLN A 222 -18.44 15.08 -10.20
N ARG A 223 -17.96 15.12 -11.43
CA ARG A 223 -17.54 13.94 -12.18
C ARG A 223 -16.07 14.01 -12.56
N VAL A 224 -15.34 12.94 -12.32
CA VAL A 224 -13.92 12.81 -12.66
C VAL A 224 -13.73 11.60 -13.56
N ARG A 225 -13.16 11.80 -14.74
CA ARG A 225 -12.87 10.73 -15.69
C ARG A 225 -11.37 10.70 -16.00
N ILE A 226 -10.72 9.56 -15.77
CA ILE A 226 -9.27 9.39 -15.94
C ILE A 226 -8.97 8.13 -16.75
N PRO A 227 -8.94 8.21 -18.11
CA PRO A 227 -8.31 7.19 -18.93
C PRO A 227 -6.78 7.25 -18.83
N LYS A 228 -6.15 6.09 -18.73
CA LYS A 228 -4.68 5.91 -18.67
C LYS A 228 -4.23 4.81 -19.60
N LEU A 229 -3.04 4.99 -20.16
CA LEU A 229 -2.30 3.99 -20.93
C LEU A 229 -0.87 3.96 -20.40
N ASP A 230 -0.41 2.79 -19.99
CA ASP A 230 0.93 2.55 -19.50
C ASP A 230 1.60 1.44 -20.32
N LEU A 231 2.77 1.75 -20.88
CA LEU A 231 3.65 0.82 -21.57
C LEU A 231 4.95 0.75 -20.79
N SER A 232 5.43 -0.46 -20.48
CA SER A 232 6.69 -0.63 -19.76
C SER A 232 7.47 -1.80 -20.35
N ALA A 233 8.77 -1.59 -20.53
CA ALA A 233 9.73 -2.63 -20.90
C ALA A 233 10.87 -2.64 -19.90
N SER A 234 11.32 -3.83 -19.48
CA SER A 234 12.47 -3.93 -18.59
C SER A 234 13.37 -5.12 -18.93
N ILE A 235 14.67 -4.94 -18.71
CA ILE A 235 15.70 -5.94 -18.92
C ILE A 235 16.55 -6.00 -17.66
N TYR A 236 16.81 -7.20 -17.17
CA TYR A 236 17.77 -7.50 -16.13
C TYR A 236 18.74 -8.59 -16.61
N ARG A 237 20.03 -8.38 -16.39
CA ARG A 237 21.09 -9.36 -16.64
C ARG A 237 22.01 -9.43 -15.44
N LEU A 238 22.34 -10.64 -15.03
CA LEU A 238 23.31 -10.93 -13.98
C LEU A 238 24.36 -11.89 -14.52
N PHE A 239 25.61 -11.46 -14.46
CA PHE A 239 26.79 -12.25 -14.79
C PHE A 239 27.56 -12.51 -13.52
N VAL A 240 27.92 -13.77 -13.27
CA VAL A 240 28.59 -14.20 -12.04
C VAL A 240 29.97 -14.76 -12.38
N PHE A 241 30.99 -14.09 -11.86
CA PHE A 241 32.40 -14.50 -11.94
C PHE A 241 32.83 -15.22 -10.66
N LYS A 242 34.06 -15.71 -10.61
CA LYS A 242 34.54 -16.48 -9.42
C LYS A 242 34.37 -15.74 -8.08
N LYS A 243 34.60 -14.42 -8.02
CA LYS A 243 34.58 -13.60 -6.79
C LYS A 243 33.78 -12.30 -6.93
N SER A 244 33.13 -12.09 -8.07
CA SER A 244 32.38 -10.86 -8.34
C SER A 244 31.13 -11.12 -9.16
N GLN A 245 30.22 -10.19 -9.12
CA GLN A 245 28.97 -10.21 -9.86
C GLN A 245 28.83 -8.86 -10.56
N LEU A 246 28.34 -8.90 -11.78
CA LEU A 246 27.96 -7.70 -12.55
C LEU A 246 26.48 -7.82 -12.91
N SER A 247 25.68 -6.87 -12.53
CA SER A 247 24.29 -6.80 -12.98
C SER A 247 23.99 -5.50 -13.70
N TRP A 248 23.19 -5.63 -14.74
CA TRP A 248 22.64 -4.53 -15.50
C TRP A 248 21.13 -4.57 -15.44
N ARG A 249 20.51 -3.41 -15.15
CA ARG A 249 19.07 -3.18 -15.16
C ARG A 249 18.77 -2.01 -16.07
N SER A 250 17.74 -2.16 -16.88
CA SER A 250 17.24 -1.10 -17.73
C SER A 250 15.73 -1.16 -17.77
N THR A 251 15.08 -0.01 -17.65
CA THR A 251 13.63 0.13 -17.74
C THR A 251 13.32 1.30 -18.66
N ALA A 252 12.30 1.15 -19.50
CA ALA A 252 11.73 2.21 -20.33
C ALA A 252 10.22 2.18 -20.18
N ASP A 253 9.65 3.31 -19.79
CA ASP A 253 8.22 3.45 -19.54
C ASP A 253 7.65 4.63 -20.33
N TYR A 254 6.43 4.46 -20.84
CA TYR A 254 5.62 5.53 -21.39
C TYR A 254 4.25 5.50 -20.73
N HIS A 255 3.84 6.64 -20.22
CA HIS A 255 2.55 6.81 -19.60
C HIS A 255 1.80 7.97 -20.26
N HIS A 256 0.56 7.70 -20.62
CA HIS A 256 -0.37 8.72 -21.12
C HIS A 256 -1.61 8.73 -20.24
N GLY A 257 -2.06 9.92 -19.83
CA GLY A 257 -3.28 10.06 -19.05
C GLY A 257 -4.00 11.37 -19.34
N VAL A 258 -5.31 11.30 -19.23
CA VAL A 258 -6.17 12.48 -19.29
C VAL A 258 -7.00 12.51 -18.02
N ALA A 259 -6.98 13.62 -17.29
CA ALA A 259 -7.84 13.85 -16.15
C ALA A 259 -8.88 14.91 -16.52
N ASP A 260 -10.13 14.49 -16.68
CA ASP A 260 -11.27 15.37 -16.88
C ASP A 260 -12.00 15.54 -15.55
N LEU A 261 -12.12 16.77 -15.09
CA LEU A 261 -12.92 17.17 -13.95
C LEU A 261 -14.11 18.01 -14.44
N TYR A 262 -15.30 17.53 -14.20
CA TYR A 262 -16.56 18.26 -14.43
C TYR A 262 -17.12 18.65 -13.08
N VAL A 263 -17.47 19.93 -12.93
CA VAL A 263 -18.19 20.45 -11.77
C VAL A 263 -19.43 21.17 -12.29
N ASN A 264 -20.57 20.53 -12.12
CA ASN A 264 -21.78 20.85 -12.87
C ASN A 264 -21.46 20.87 -14.38
N ASP A 265 -21.58 22.03 -15.05
CA ASP A 265 -21.33 22.19 -16.48
C ASP A 265 -19.91 22.66 -16.83
N GLU A 266 -19.09 22.97 -15.83
CA GLU A 266 -17.69 23.41 -16.05
C GLU A 266 -16.76 22.23 -16.21
N ARG A 267 -15.94 22.23 -17.26
CA ARG A 267 -14.94 21.21 -17.53
C ARG A 267 -13.52 21.76 -17.38
N ASN A 268 -12.73 21.04 -16.62
CA ASN A 268 -11.29 21.22 -16.49
C ASN A 268 -10.59 19.94 -17.00
N ARG A 269 -9.61 20.08 -17.88
CA ARG A 269 -8.91 18.95 -18.46
C ARG A 269 -7.41 19.07 -18.29
N ILE A 270 -6.78 17.99 -17.84
CA ILE A 270 -5.31 17.87 -17.77
C ILE A 270 -4.88 16.66 -18.59
N ARG A 271 -4.05 16.89 -19.60
CA ARG A 271 -3.39 15.83 -20.38
C ARG A 271 -1.95 15.71 -19.95
N THR A 272 -1.49 14.51 -19.73
CA THR A 272 -0.12 14.24 -19.29
C THR A 272 0.49 13.12 -20.12
N ASN A 273 1.69 13.36 -20.61
CA ASN A 273 2.58 12.36 -21.18
C ASN A 273 3.84 12.30 -20.33
N LEU A 274 4.24 11.11 -19.97
CA LEU A 274 5.44 10.87 -19.17
C LEU A 274 6.30 9.82 -19.90
N TRP A 275 7.51 10.19 -20.25
CA TRP A 275 8.56 9.30 -20.70
C TRP A 275 9.58 9.12 -19.61
N HIS A 276 9.84 7.89 -19.25
CA HIS A 276 10.80 7.54 -18.21
C HIS A 276 11.75 6.46 -18.75
N THR A 277 13.05 6.65 -18.53
CA THR A 277 14.03 5.59 -18.72
C THR A 277 15.01 5.59 -17.57
N ALA A 278 15.30 4.41 -17.04
CA ALA A 278 16.27 4.24 -15.98
C ALA A 278 17.22 3.10 -16.29
N HIS A 279 18.50 3.33 -16.07
CA HIS A 279 19.57 2.37 -16.31
C HIS A 279 20.45 2.29 -15.09
N ALA A 280 20.77 1.08 -14.65
CA ALA A 280 21.67 0.85 -13.51
C ALA A 280 22.67 -0.26 -13.81
N LEU A 281 23.92 0.02 -13.54
CA LEU A 281 25.01 -0.94 -13.56
C LEU A 281 25.48 -1.14 -12.13
N GLN A 282 25.56 -2.38 -11.66
CA GLN A 282 25.97 -2.71 -10.32
C GLN A 282 27.08 -3.78 -10.38
N TRP A 283 28.21 -3.46 -9.80
CA TRP A 283 29.28 -4.40 -9.58
C TRP A 283 29.38 -4.74 -8.10
N MET A 284 29.45 -6.03 -7.75
CA MET A 284 29.56 -6.52 -6.38
C MET A 284 30.70 -7.51 -6.27
N LYS A 285 31.48 -7.40 -5.20
CA LYS A 285 32.55 -8.32 -4.85
C LYS A 285 32.44 -8.73 -3.40
N ASN A 286 32.43 -10.04 -3.18
CA ASN A 286 32.47 -10.66 -1.86
C ASN A 286 33.86 -11.17 -1.53
N ARG A 287 34.36 -10.81 -0.35
CA ARG A 287 35.68 -11.23 0.11
C ARG A 287 35.66 -11.49 1.62
N PHE A 288 35.63 -12.78 2.03
CA PHE A 288 35.46 -13.17 3.43
C PHE A 288 34.29 -12.45 4.11
N HIS A 289 34.63 -11.57 5.06
CA HIS A 289 33.64 -10.78 5.82
C HIS A 289 33.22 -9.50 5.12
N TRP A 290 33.82 -9.12 4.00
CA TRP A 290 33.56 -7.89 3.31
C TRP A 290 32.75 -8.09 2.03
N THR A 291 31.68 -7.30 1.89
CA THR A 291 30.96 -7.08 0.62
C THR A 291 31.18 -5.64 0.19
N GLN A 292 31.64 -5.47 -1.03
CA GLN A 292 31.79 -4.19 -1.69
C GLN A 292 30.86 -4.16 -2.89
N GLU A 293 30.02 -3.14 -2.98
CA GLU A 293 29.12 -2.94 -4.09
C GLU A 293 29.25 -1.49 -4.58
N TYR A 294 29.27 -1.33 -5.90
CA TYR A 294 29.28 -0.03 -6.55
C TYR A 294 28.16 -0.03 -7.58
N ARG A 295 27.19 0.85 -7.39
CA ARG A 295 26.07 1.04 -8.30
C ARG A 295 26.15 2.42 -8.93
N MET A 296 26.06 2.46 -10.25
CA MET A 296 25.87 3.68 -11.03
C MET A 296 24.51 3.60 -11.67
N SER A 297 23.73 4.66 -11.61
CA SER A 297 22.45 4.74 -12.30
C SER A 297 22.23 6.12 -12.90
N ILE A 298 21.49 6.13 -14.00
CA ILE A 298 20.95 7.31 -14.63
C ILE A 298 19.45 7.10 -14.79
N ASP A 299 18.69 8.13 -14.48
CA ASP A 299 17.24 8.18 -14.57
C ASP A 299 16.85 9.45 -15.34
N LEU A 300 16.04 9.28 -16.38
CA LEU A 300 15.55 10.35 -17.23
C LEU A 300 14.02 10.34 -17.15
N ASN A 301 13.46 11.42 -16.67
CA ASN A 301 12.03 11.57 -16.45
C ASN A 301 11.53 12.83 -17.16
N ASN A 302 10.85 12.67 -18.28
CA ASN A 302 10.33 13.79 -19.07
C ASN A 302 8.80 13.81 -18.99
N ILE A 303 8.28 14.84 -18.33
CA ILE A 303 6.83 15.05 -18.21
C ILE A 303 6.39 16.25 -19.02
N TYR A 304 5.38 16.03 -19.85
CA TYR A 304 4.62 17.10 -20.50
C TYR A 304 3.20 17.10 -19.91
N ALA A 305 2.81 18.21 -19.28
CA ALA A 305 1.48 18.40 -18.73
C ALA A 305 0.81 19.62 -19.36
N LYS A 306 -0.45 19.48 -19.79
CA LYS A 306 -1.25 20.50 -20.43
C LYS A 306 -2.57 20.65 -19.73
N TYR A 307 -2.83 21.84 -19.17
CA TYR A 307 -4.08 22.22 -18.51
C TYR A 307 -4.95 23.03 -19.45
N GLN A 308 -6.21 22.73 -19.48
CA GLN A 308 -7.23 23.42 -20.25
C GLN A 308 -8.42 23.72 -19.36
N GLU A 309 -8.77 25.00 -19.26
CA GLU A 309 -9.95 25.52 -18.60
C GLU A 309 -10.65 26.48 -19.56
N ARG A 310 -11.92 26.18 -19.91
CA ARG A 310 -12.68 26.93 -20.94
C ARG A 310 -11.90 27.02 -22.26
N SER A 311 -11.52 28.22 -22.69
CA SER A 311 -10.73 28.49 -23.91
C SER A 311 -9.22 28.58 -23.67
N ASP A 312 -8.79 28.69 -22.40
CA ASP A 312 -7.39 28.89 -22.06
C ASP A 312 -6.66 27.56 -21.96
N GLU A 313 -5.48 27.51 -22.57
CA GLU A 313 -4.68 26.29 -22.64
C GLU A 313 -3.23 26.62 -22.29
N ILE A 314 -2.72 25.99 -21.20
CA ILE A 314 -1.35 26.18 -20.71
C ILE A 314 -0.67 24.82 -20.66
N GLY A 315 0.44 24.65 -21.39
CA GLY A 315 1.25 23.44 -21.40
C GLY A 315 2.67 23.71 -20.95
N LYS A 316 3.24 22.77 -20.20
CA LYS A 316 4.64 22.80 -19.77
C LYS A 316 5.31 21.45 -19.94
N ASN A 317 6.59 21.49 -20.30
CA ASN A 317 7.46 20.34 -20.37
C ASN A 317 8.56 20.48 -19.32
N SER A 318 8.81 19.42 -18.57
CA SER A 318 9.87 19.35 -17.58
C SER A 318 10.65 18.05 -17.72
N LEU A 319 11.92 18.14 -18.04
CA LEU A 319 12.85 17.02 -18.01
C LEU A 319 13.63 17.07 -16.71
N ASN A 320 13.60 15.96 -15.98
CA ASN A 320 14.47 15.70 -14.83
C ASN A 320 15.46 14.59 -15.20
N ILE A 321 16.74 14.85 -14.99
CA ILE A 321 17.85 13.93 -15.17
C ILE A 321 18.46 13.70 -13.81
N THR A 322 18.49 12.44 -13.35
CA THR A 322 19.12 12.06 -12.08
C THR A 322 20.25 11.07 -12.36
N GLY A 323 21.46 11.48 -12.02
CA GLY A 323 22.64 10.61 -11.95
C GLY A 323 22.91 10.21 -10.51
N LYS A 324 23.11 8.92 -10.24
CA LYS A 324 23.38 8.45 -8.88
C LYS A 324 24.56 7.48 -8.88
N PHE A 325 25.48 7.71 -7.95
CA PHE A 325 26.57 6.78 -7.61
C PHE A 325 26.40 6.34 -6.16
N THR A 326 26.26 5.03 -5.95
CA THR A 326 26.04 4.40 -4.64
C THR A 326 27.13 3.40 -4.34
N PRO A 327 28.22 3.79 -3.69
CA PRO A 327 29.14 2.83 -3.08
C PRO A 327 28.50 2.27 -1.81
N TYR A 328 28.66 0.98 -1.61
CA TYR A 328 28.17 0.27 -0.43
C TYR A 328 29.26 -0.66 0.08
N TRP A 329 29.54 -0.58 1.37
CA TRP A 329 30.49 -1.44 2.07
C TRP A 329 29.80 -2.12 3.22
N GLN A 330 29.92 -3.42 3.28
CA GLN A 330 29.41 -4.22 4.38
C GLN A 330 30.53 -5.09 4.97
N TYR A 331 30.66 -5.04 6.27
CA TYR A 331 31.43 -5.99 7.06
C TYR A 331 30.46 -6.89 7.82
N LYS A 332 30.56 -8.21 7.65
CA LYS A 332 29.65 -9.19 8.27
C LYS A 332 30.47 -10.32 8.90
N THR A 333 30.22 -10.57 10.18
CA THR A 333 30.65 -11.78 10.92
C THR A 333 29.37 -12.50 11.40
N GLU A 334 29.53 -13.60 12.14
CA GLU A 334 28.40 -14.32 12.74
C GLU A 334 27.60 -13.48 13.74
N THR A 335 28.28 -12.56 14.46
CA THR A 335 27.67 -11.77 15.55
C THR A 335 27.57 -10.28 15.26
N PHE A 336 28.21 -9.79 14.19
CA PHE A 336 28.25 -8.36 13.89
C PHE A 336 28.10 -8.09 12.41
N ARG A 337 27.31 -7.06 12.07
CA ARG A 337 27.19 -6.53 10.72
C ARG A 337 27.21 -5.01 10.77
N MET A 338 28.07 -4.42 9.96
CA MET A 338 28.11 -2.99 9.73
C MET A 338 27.95 -2.75 8.23
N SER A 339 27.08 -1.84 7.85
CA SER A 339 26.93 -1.41 6.45
C SER A 339 26.94 0.11 6.38
N PHE A 340 27.68 0.63 5.43
CA PHE A 340 27.77 2.06 5.15
C PHE A 340 27.60 2.31 3.66
N SER A 341 26.79 3.30 3.31
CA SER A 341 26.51 3.70 1.92
C SER A 341 26.27 5.20 1.83
N PRO A 342 27.19 5.98 1.29
CA PRO A 342 26.92 7.37 0.92
C PRO A 342 26.42 7.42 -0.52
N ASP A 343 25.18 7.80 -0.71
CA ASP A 343 24.63 8.02 -2.04
C ASP A 343 25.05 9.43 -2.54
N PHE A 344 25.73 9.50 -3.67
CA PHE A 344 26.04 10.74 -4.37
C PHE A 344 25.00 10.91 -5.48
N ILE A 345 24.22 11.99 -5.41
CA ILE A 345 23.08 12.22 -6.29
C ILE A 345 23.27 13.58 -6.98
N TRP A 346 23.26 13.56 -8.30
CA TRP A 346 23.22 14.75 -9.14
C TRP A 346 21.86 14.77 -9.85
N GLU A 347 21.13 15.89 -9.72
CA GLU A 347 19.83 16.08 -10.34
C GLU A 347 19.82 17.40 -11.13
N ARG A 348 19.24 17.35 -12.32
CA ARG A 348 19.03 18.53 -13.17
C ARG A 348 17.59 18.57 -13.65
N PHE A 349 16.93 19.67 -13.33
CA PHE A 349 15.59 20.01 -13.80
C PHE A 349 15.68 21.07 -14.88
N THR A 350 14.94 20.91 -15.98
CA THR A 350 14.84 21.93 -17.05
C THR A 350 13.77 22.96 -16.72
N TYR A 351 12.71 22.54 -15.97
CA TYR A 351 11.67 23.44 -15.48
C TYR A 351 11.16 22.97 -14.12
N PRO A 352 11.14 23.83 -13.11
CA PRO A 352 11.94 25.06 -12.99
C PRO A 352 13.44 24.74 -13.09
N GLN A 353 14.20 25.61 -13.73
CA GLN A 353 15.64 25.36 -13.96
C GLN A 353 16.40 25.26 -12.63
N LYS A 354 16.90 24.06 -12.30
CA LYS A 354 17.62 23.77 -11.07
C LYS A 354 18.61 22.63 -11.27
N THR A 355 19.80 22.79 -10.70
CA THR A 355 20.77 21.69 -10.56
C THR A 355 21.08 21.51 -9.08
N LEU A 356 21.07 20.25 -8.64
CA LEU A 356 21.33 19.85 -7.26
C LEU A 356 22.43 18.80 -7.24
N LEU A 357 23.33 18.93 -6.27
CA LEU A 357 24.29 17.89 -5.90
C LEU A 357 24.07 17.60 -4.42
N THR A 358 23.76 16.37 -4.09
CA THR A 358 23.43 15.96 -2.73
C THR A 358 24.16 14.68 -2.35
N ILE A 359 24.41 14.54 -1.06
CA ILE A 359 24.99 13.31 -0.49
C ILE A 359 24.01 12.81 0.56
N SER A 360 23.64 11.52 0.47
CA SER A 360 22.70 10.87 1.37
C SER A 360 23.38 9.67 2.05
N PRO A 361 24.15 9.87 3.12
CA PRO A 361 24.81 8.79 3.83
C PRO A 361 23.85 7.98 4.70
N TYR A 362 24.14 6.71 4.78
CA TYR A 362 23.39 5.71 5.53
C TYR A 362 24.35 4.80 6.30
N LEU A 363 24.06 4.55 7.57
CA LEU A 363 24.79 3.64 8.44
C LEU A 363 23.85 2.63 9.08
N TYR A 364 24.18 1.38 8.98
CA TYR A 364 23.48 0.27 9.64
C TYR A 364 24.47 -0.52 10.49
N LEU A 365 24.13 -0.76 11.76
CA LEU A 365 24.88 -1.58 12.70
C LEU A 365 23.95 -2.64 13.28
N TYR A 366 24.40 -3.88 13.27
CA TYR A 366 23.71 -4.99 13.89
C TYR A 366 24.71 -5.77 14.74
N LYS A 367 24.29 -6.10 15.97
CA LYS A 367 25.11 -6.87 16.90
C LYS A 367 24.26 -7.94 17.59
N LYS A 368 24.65 -9.21 17.46
CA LYS A 368 24.21 -10.26 18.36
C LYS A 368 24.98 -10.12 19.67
N LEU A 369 24.29 -9.81 20.76
CA LEU A 369 24.89 -9.76 22.11
C LEU A 369 25.14 -11.18 22.62
N ASP A 370 24.18 -12.07 22.33
CA ASP A 370 24.25 -13.52 22.50
C ASP A 370 23.23 -14.21 21.56
N PHE A 371 22.97 -15.50 21.73
CA PHE A 371 22.03 -16.26 20.88
C PHE A 371 20.56 -15.84 21.07
N ARG A 372 20.24 -15.01 22.07
CA ARG A 372 18.88 -14.53 22.36
C ARG A 372 18.68 -13.04 22.11
N ARG A 373 19.75 -12.25 22.18
CA ARG A 373 19.67 -10.79 22.20
C ARG A 373 20.35 -10.17 21.00
N GLU A 374 19.64 -9.31 20.33
CA GLU A 374 20.11 -8.60 19.15
C GLU A 374 19.88 -7.09 19.31
N LEU A 375 20.85 -6.30 18.86
CA LEU A 375 20.77 -4.85 18.81
C LEU A 375 20.97 -4.37 17.38
N THR A 376 20.08 -3.47 16.94
CA THR A 376 20.16 -2.87 15.60
C THR A 376 20.13 -1.36 15.73
N ILE A 377 21.07 -0.69 15.08
CA ILE A 377 21.11 0.77 14.95
C ILE A 377 21.09 1.09 13.46
N TYR A 378 20.27 2.03 13.11
CA TYR A 378 20.08 2.52 11.76
C TYR A 378 20.01 4.03 11.79
N THR A 379 20.83 4.72 10.99
CA THR A 379 20.80 6.18 10.91
C THR A 379 21.21 6.65 9.52
N GLY A 380 20.70 7.78 9.11
CA GLY A 380 21.03 8.35 7.81
C GLY A 380 20.54 9.77 7.65
N TYR A 381 21.07 10.39 6.63
CA TYR A 381 20.63 11.67 6.11
C TYR A 381 20.18 11.48 4.67
N SER A 382 19.04 12.04 4.30
CA SER A 382 18.52 11.95 2.94
C SER A 382 18.04 13.30 2.44
N THR A 383 18.14 13.49 1.12
CA THR A 383 17.55 14.61 0.42
C THR A 383 16.59 14.07 -0.63
N GLY A 384 15.37 14.61 -0.64
CA GLY A 384 14.35 14.30 -1.64
C GLY A 384 13.84 15.57 -2.29
N THR A 385 13.46 15.47 -3.56
CA THR A 385 12.83 16.54 -4.34
C THR A 385 11.33 16.29 -4.47
N GLY A 386 10.54 17.35 -4.59
CA GLY A 386 9.10 17.27 -4.79
C GLY A 386 8.76 16.65 -6.15
N ASN A 387 7.54 16.10 -6.24
CA ASN A 387 7.04 15.51 -7.47
C ASN A 387 6.52 16.56 -8.48
N ALA A 388 6.19 16.13 -9.69
CA ALA A 388 5.79 17.02 -10.79
C ALA A 388 4.52 17.85 -10.48
N THR A 389 3.63 17.42 -9.60
CA THR A 389 2.44 18.20 -9.18
C THR A 389 2.81 19.52 -8.49
N ASN A 390 4.02 19.59 -7.90
CA ASN A 390 4.47 20.76 -7.18
C ASN A 390 5.03 21.86 -8.11
N TYR A 391 5.43 21.54 -9.35
CA TYR A 391 6.11 22.50 -10.21
C TYR A 391 5.71 22.45 -11.70
N ALA A 392 5.13 21.35 -12.20
CA ALA A 392 4.88 21.21 -13.64
C ALA A 392 3.68 22.04 -14.15
N MET A 393 2.82 22.54 -13.27
CA MET A 393 1.72 23.44 -13.61
C MET A 393 1.59 24.55 -12.59
N LYS A 394 1.28 25.78 -13.05
CA LYS A 394 1.20 26.94 -12.16
C LYS A 394 -0.02 26.90 -11.25
N GLN A 395 -1.19 26.67 -11.82
CA GLN A 395 -2.46 26.58 -11.09
C GLN A 395 -3.37 25.58 -11.77
N TYR A 396 -4.13 24.80 -10.98
CA TYR A 396 -5.14 23.89 -11.50
C TYR A 396 -6.18 23.55 -10.43
N ARG A 397 -7.37 23.15 -10.89
CA ARG A 397 -8.47 22.73 -10.03
C ARG A 397 -8.34 21.22 -9.74
N GLN A 398 -8.34 20.84 -8.46
CA GLN A 398 -8.23 19.44 -8.02
C GLN A 398 -9.57 18.78 -7.75
N SER A 399 -10.57 19.56 -7.31
CA SER A 399 -11.92 19.08 -7.00
C SER A 399 -12.94 20.20 -7.18
N TYR A 400 -14.21 19.94 -6.89
CA TYR A 400 -15.27 20.94 -6.95
C TYR A 400 -14.96 22.19 -6.13
N ARG A 401 -14.23 22.07 -5.02
CA ARG A 401 -13.90 23.19 -4.12
C ARG A 401 -12.41 23.43 -3.89
N SER A 402 -11.52 22.65 -4.50
CA SER A 402 -10.08 22.73 -4.21
C SER A 402 -9.29 23.18 -5.43
N TRP A 403 -8.49 24.23 -5.26
CA TRP A 403 -7.49 24.72 -6.23
C TRP A 403 -6.10 24.55 -5.66
N TYR A 404 -5.16 24.22 -6.51
CA TYR A 404 -3.75 24.14 -6.17
C TYR A 404 -2.95 25.11 -7.02
N THR A 405 -2.07 25.89 -6.36
CA THR A 405 -1.11 26.78 -6.99
C THR A 405 0.29 26.31 -6.65
N SER A 406 1.06 25.92 -7.66
CA SER A 406 2.46 25.58 -7.49
C SER A 406 3.34 26.83 -7.49
N SER A 407 4.52 26.72 -6.91
CA SER A 407 5.58 27.70 -7.06
C SER A 407 6.53 27.30 -8.20
N ASP A 408 7.19 28.27 -8.84
CA ASP A 408 8.28 27.97 -9.80
C ASP A 408 9.57 27.55 -9.06
N ILE A 409 9.43 26.67 -8.05
CA ILE A 409 10.51 26.22 -7.16
C ILE A 409 10.42 24.71 -7.04
N ILE A 410 11.56 24.02 -7.11
CA ILE A 410 11.65 22.61 -6.73
C ILE A 410 11.61 22.49 -5.21
N PRO A 411 10.59 21.85 -4.63
CA PRO A 411 10.59 21.54 -3.20
C PRO A 411 11.73 20.57 -2.88
N ILE A 412 12.48 20.88 -1.83
CA ILE A 412 13.58 20.06 -1.35
C ILE A 412 13.32 19.75 0.12
N THR A 413 13.27 18.48 0.44
CA THR A 413 13.18 17.99 1.80
C THR A 413 14.48 17.32 2.19
N ARG A 414 15.06 17.73 3.31
CA ARG A 414 16.24 17.13 3.92
C ARG A 414 15.82 16.47 5.22
N SER A 415 16.20 15.22 5.43
CA SER A 415 15.80 14.44 6.59
C SER A 415 17.00 13.81 7.26
N LEU A 416 17.18 14.08 8.55
CA LEU A 416 18.04 13.31 9.43
C LEU A 416 17.17 12.34 10.22
N TYR A 417 17.49 11.05 10.18
CA TYR A 417 16.69 10.04 10.85
C TYR A 417 17.57 8.98 11.51
N GLY A 418 17.01 8.36 12.54
CA GLY A 418 17.65 7.26 13.23
C GLY A 418 16.65 6.34 13.90
N LYS A 419 17.04 5.07 14.03
CA LYS A 419 16.29 4.04 14.75
C LYS A 419 17.24 3.17 15.55
N LEU A 420 16.86 2.87 16.79
CA LEU A 420 17.48 1.89 17.66
C LEU A 420 16.44 0.80 17.93
N SER A 421 16.83 -0.47 17.76
CA SER A 421 15.96 -1.61 18.07
C SER A 421 16.71 -2.65 18.90
N TYR A 422 16.03 -3.20 19.86
CA TYR A 422 16.50 -4.32 20.68
C TYR A 422 15.51 -5.46 20.59
N ASP A 423 15.98 -6.66 20.26
CA ASP A 423 15.20 -7.89 20.14
C ASP A 423 15.72 -8.95 21.10
N TYR A 424 14.78 -9.60 21.78
CA TYR A 424 15.02 -10.76 22.64
C TYR A 424 14.16 -11.93 22.21
N LYS A 425 14.75 -13.09 21.97
CA LYS A 425 14.06 -14.30 21.49
C LYS A 425 14.46 -15.50 22.38
N ARG A 426 13.45 -16.20 22.86
CA ARG A 426 13.63 -17.50 23.54
C ARG A 426 12.63 -18.51 22.96
N PRO A 427 12.90 -19.10 21.78
CA PRO A 427 11.95 -19.92 21.04
C PRO A 427 11.41 -21.12 21.85
N ILE A 428 12.27 -21.84 22.57
CA ILE A 428 11.88 -23.01 23.40
C ILE A 428 10.84 -22.66 24.47
N LYS A 429 10.84 -21.41 24.98
CA LYS A 429 9.86 -20.92 25.96
C LYS A 429 8.81 -20.02 25.30
N GLU A 430 8.84 -19.88 23.97
CA GLU A 430 7.96 -19.02 23.21
C GLU A 430 7.87 -17.58 23.75
N ILE A 431 9.02 -17.04 24.21
CA ILE A 431 9.09 -15.66 24.68
C ILE A 431 9.78 -14.81 23.62
N PHE A 432 9.09 -13.77 23.17
CA PHE A 432 9.61 -12.78 22.22
C PHE A 432 9.36 -11.38 22.77
N PHE A 433 10.38 -10.56 22.68
CA PHE A 433 10.32 -9.17 23.07
C PHE A 433 11.05 -8.34 22.01
N SER A 434 10.47 -7.24 21.58
CA SER A 434 11.11 -6.25 20.72
C SER A 434 10.76 -4.85 21.19
N ALA A 435 11.76 -3.99 21.27
CA ALA A 435 11.57 -2.58 21.57
C ALA A 435 12.34 -1.74 20.56
N SER A 436 11.72 -0.66 20.08
CA SER A 436 12.44 0.26 19.20
C SER A 436 12.06 1.72 19.46
N VAL A 437 13.03 2.61 19.20
CA VAL A 437 12.85 4.07 19.21
C VAL A 437 13.37 4.61 17.89
N ASN A 438 12.61 5.47 17.25
CA ASN A 438 13.01 6.18 16.05
C ASN A 438 12.77 7.68 16.19
N ALA A 439 13.64 8.46 15.58
CA ALA A 439 13.51 9.92 15.53
C ALA A 439 13.84 10.41 14.13
N SER A 440 13.16 11.47 13.69
CA SER A 440 13.50 12.18 12.49
C SER A 440 13.30 13.69 12.62
N LYS A 441 14.14 14.43 11.92
CA LYS A 441 14.04 15.88 11.77
C LYS A 441 14.10 16.22 10.29
N ASN A 442 13.10 16.94 9.83
CA ASN A 442 12.96 17.32 8.45
C ASN A 442 13.07 18.84 8.29
N TRP A 443 13.72 19.27 7.22
CA TRP A 443 13.83 20.66 6.78
C TRP A 443 13.36 20.73 5.34
N MET A 444 12.45 21.63 5.06
CA MET A 444 11.91 21.88 3.72
C MET A 444 12.16 23.33 3.34
N ASN A 445 12.46 23.58 2.07
CA ASN A 445 12.63 24.93 1.51
C ASN A 445 11.32 25.55 1.02
N THR A 446 10.21 24.85 1.23
CA THR A 446 8.86 25.28 0.83
C THR A 446 7.88 25.04 1.96
N ALA A 447 6.81 25.83 1.97
CA ALA A 447 5.65 25.62 2.83
C ALA A 447 4.37 25.60 1.98
N SER A 448 3.37 24.86 2.45
CA SER A 448 2.03 24.83 1.85
C SER A 448 1.12 25.71 2.68
N ASP A 449 0.48 26.69 2.06
CA ASP A 449 -0.49 27.61 2.66
C ASP A 449 -1.90 27.23 2.26
N LEU A 450 -2.78 27.06 3.23
CA LEU A 450 -4.20 26.80 3.00
C LEU A 450 -5.02 28.06 3.32
N ARG A 451 -5.78 28.51 2.33
CA ARG A 451 -6.75 29.59 2.46
C ARG A 451 -8.15 29.04 2.14
N ILE A 452 -9.12 29.32 2.99
CA ILE A 452 -10.52 28.94 2.76
C ILE A 452 -11.31 30.24 2.61
N GLU A 453 -11.96 30.42 1.44
CA GLU A 453 -12.78 31.57 1.10
C GLU A 453 -14.07 31.07 0.44
N ASP A 454 -15.22 31.48 0.90
CA ASP A 454 -16.53 31.10 0.38
C ASP A 454 -16.70 29.58 0.19
N GLY A 455 -16.19 28.79 1.16
CA GLY A 455 -16.21 27.32 1.10
C GLY A 455 -15.25 26.70 0.07
N LYS A 456 -14.42 27.49 -0.59
CA LYS A 456 -13.39 27.05 -1.54
C LYS A 456 -12.02 26.99 -0.87
N TYR A 457 -11.24 25.96 -1.20
CA TYR A 457 -9.90 25.69 -0.65
C TYR A 457 -8.83 26.04 -1.67
N TYR A 458 -7.98 26.98 -1.32
CA TYR A 458 -6.85 27.40 -2.12
C TYR A 458 -5.57 26.96 -1.42
N THR A 459 -4.92 25.96 -1.96
CA THR A 459 -3.62 25.49 -1.47
C THR A 459 -2.52 26.08 -2.35
N SER A 460 -1.62 26.84 -1.78
CA SER A 460 -0.49 27.44 -2.48
C SER A 460 0.83 26.95 -1.92
N LEU A 461 1.73 26.53 -2.79
CA LEU A 461 3.10 26.20 -2.42
C LEU A 461 4.00 27.43 -2.66
N TYR A 462 4.77 27.83 -1.68
CA TYR A 462 5.66 29.00 -1.80
C TYR A 462 7.02 28.76 -1.12
N LYS A 463 7.98 29.63 -1.43
CA LYS A 463 9.32 29.56 -0.88
C LYS A 463 9.31 30.04 0.57
N GLN A 464 9.34 29.08 1.49
CA GLN A 464 9.37 29.31 2.92
C GLN A 464 10.02 28.12 3.61
N ASP A 465 11.03 28.36 4.39
CA ASP A 465 11.65 27.30 5.18
C ASP A 465 10.67 26.81 6.25
N SER A 466 10.48 25.51 6.31
CA SER A 466 9.65 24.84 7.32
C SER A 466 10.38 23.64 7.93
N LYS A 467 9.96 23.25 9.13
CA LYS A 467 10.61 22.17 9.90
C LYS A 467 9.56 21.27 10.52
N SER A 468 9.87 19.97 10.57
CA SER A 468 9.10 19.01 11.36
C SER A 468 10.00 18.04 12.11
N ASN A 469 9.57 17.65 13.31
CA ASN A 469 10.26 16.66 14.13
C ASN A 469 9.28 15.54 14.44
N ASN A 470 9.75 14.28 14.34
CA ASN A 470 8.97 13.10 14.68
C ASN A 470 9.78 12.22 15.64
N LEU A 471 9.10 11.66 16.63
CA LEU A 471 9.64 10.66 17.54
C LEU A 471 8.64 9.52 17.62
N GLY A 472 9.12 8.28 17.46
CA GLY A 472 8.31 7.07 17.58
C GLY A 472 8.97 6.10 18.55
N ALA A 473 8.18 5.39 19.32
CA ALA A 473 8.61 4.24 20.10
C ALA A 473 7.64 3.08 19.88
N SER A 474 8.14 1.87 19.86
CA SER A 474 7.31 0.66 19.78
C SER A 474 7.80 -0.41 20.72
N LEU A 475 6.86 -1.19 21.25
CA LEU A 475 7.07 -2.31 22.13
C LEU A 475 6.25 -3.50 21.63
N TYR A 476 6.86 -4.66 21.58
CA TYR A 476 6.21 -5.93 21.27
C TYR A 476 6.61 -6.97 22.31
N ILE A 477 5.64 -7.63 22.92
CA ILE A 477 5.85 -8.73 23.87
C ILE A 477 4.93 -9.87 23.44
N SER A 478 5.45 -11.08 23.32
CA SER A 478 4.65 -12.27 23.07
C SER A 478 5.13 -13.42 23.94
N LYS A 479 4.17 -14.16 24.51
CA LYS A 479 4.40 -15.36 25.31
C LYS A 479 3.43 -16.45 24.86
N GLY A 480 3.97 -17.60 24.48
CA GLY A 480 3.24 -18.82 24.30
C GLY A 480 3.28 -19.72 25.56
N PHE A 481 2.17 -20.40 25.81
CA PHE A 481 1.99 -21.38 26.86
C PHE A 481 1.54 -22.70 26.21
N TYR A 482 2.53 -23.50 25.82
CA TYR A 482 2.30 -24.69 25.01
C TYR A 482 1.28 -25.65 25.63
N ASP A 483 1.41 -25.97 26.93
CA ASP A 483 0.51 -26.87 27.63
C ASP A 483 -0.92 -26.37 27.75
N LEU A 484 -1.11 -25.05 27.65
CA LEU A 484 -2.44 -24.40 27.69
C LEU A 484 -2.99 -24.11 26.30
N HIS A 485 -2.24 -24.40 25.23
CA HIS A 485 -2.59 -23.99 23.86
C HIS A 485 -2.91 -22.49 23.77
N LEU A 486 -2.23 -21.67 24.56
CA LEU A 486 -2.50 -20.26 24.74
C LEU A 486 -1.29 -19.44 24.27
N LYS A 487 -1.54 -18.40 23.48
CA LYS A 487 -0.56 -17.38 23.13
C LYS A 487 -1.12 -16.00 23.48
N THR A 488 -0.30 -15.22 24.15
CA THR A 488 -0.62 -13.83 24.49
C THR A 488 0.36 -12.90 23.79
N ARG A 489 -0.11 -11.74 23.37
CA ARG A 489 0.69 -10.71 22.73
C ARG A 489 0.23 -9.34 23.21
N LEU A 490 1.20 -8.47 23.42
CA LEU A 490 0.99 -7.06 23.71
C LEU A 490 1.86 -6.23 22.78
N GLU A 491 1.23 -5.36 22.00
CA GLU A 491 1.92 -4.37 21.19
C GLU A 491 1.62 -2.98 21.73
N GLY A 492 2.64 -2.14 21.81
CA GLY A 492 2.53 -0.75 22.21
C GLY A 492 3.22 0.16 21.22
N SER A 493 2.65 1.30 20.90
CA SER A 493 3.31 2.32 20.10
C SER A 493 3.04 3.71 20.64
N TYR A 494 4.03 4.57 20.50
CA TYR A 494 3.97 5.99 20.75
C TYR A 494 4.50 6.74 19.57
N ASN A 495 3.76 7.74 19.08
CA ASN A 495 4.18 8.62 18.00
C ASN A 495 3.96 10.07 18.42
N TYR A 496 5.00 10.86 18.34
CA TYR A 496 4.98 12.31 18.56
C TYR A 496 5.39 13.02 17.30
N SER A 497 4.65 14.05 16.92
CA SER A 497 4.99 14.96 15.82
C SER A 497 4.89 16.41 16.26
N LYS A 498 5.82 17.23 15.77
CA LYS A 498 5.81 18.68 15.94
C LYS A 498 6.13 19.32 14.59
N GLY A 499 5.31 20.26 14.16
CA GLY A 499 5.47 20.92 12.89
C GLY A 499 4.77 22.27 12.84
N GLU A 500 4.80 22.86 11.66
CA GLU A 500 4.13 24.11 11.33
C GLU A 500 3.28 23.89 10.08
N GLN A 501 2.06 24.39 10.11
CA GLN A 501 1.17 24.54 8.96
C GLN A 501 0.94 26.02 8.73
N TYR A 502 0.68 26.41 7.48
CA TYR A 502 0.48 27.81 7.14
C TYR A 502 -0.96 28.02 6.68
N SER A 503 -1.58 29.09 7.14
CA SER A 503 -2.88 29.54 6.72
C SER A 503 -2.89 31.05 6.53
N SER A 504 -3.24 31.49 5.31
CA SER A 504 -3.25 32.91 4.93
C SER A 504 -1.93 33.62 5.28
N GLY A 505 -0.78 32.95 5.01
CA GLY A 505 0.56 33.46 5.27
C GLY A 505 1.02 33.40 6.73
N LYS A 506 0.19 32.91 7.66
CA LYS A 506 0.52 32.79 9.09
C LYS A 506 0.94 31.36 9.43
N ALA A 507 2.05 31.21 10.14
CA ALA A 507 2.49 29.92 10.66
C ALA A 507 1.66 29.52 11.88
N ILE A 508 1.10 28.32 11.88
CA ILE A 508 0.37 27.70 12.99
C ILE A 508 1.18 26.50 13.45
N SER A 509 1.82 26.62 14.59
CA SER A 509 2.58 25.50 15.17
C SER A 509 1.63 24.50 15.82
N TYR A 510 1.89 23.21 15.63
CA TYR A 510 1.13 22.14 16.24
C TYR A 510 2.06 21.06 16.83
N THR A 511 1.54 20.38 17.84
CA THR A 511 2.09 19.12 18.36
C THR A 511 0.97 18.09 18.37
N ALA A 512 1.29 16.86 18.00
CA ALA A 512 0.37 15.74 18.09
C ALA A 512 1.10 14.54 18.68
N ASP A 513 0.44 13.82 19.57
CA ASP A 513 0.92 12.55 20.10
C ASP A 513 -0.19 11.51 20.07
N ASN A 514 0.20 10.30 19.74
CA ASN A 514 -0.68 9.14 19.71
C ASN A 514 -0.04 7.97 20.47
N TYR A 515 -0.80 7.39 21.38
CA TYR A 515 -0.47 6.17 22.10
C TYR A 515 -1.43 5.08 21.64
N THR A 516 -0.90 3.93 21.23
CA THR A 516 -1.74 2.79 20.85
C THR A 516 -1.28 1.56 21.61
N VAL A 517 -2.21 0.82 22.20
CA VAL A 517 -1.96 -0.45 22.91
C VAL A 517 -2.86 -1.51 22.31
N LYS A 518 -2.24 -2.64 21.87
CA LYS A 518 -2.94 -3.75 21.22
C LYS A 518 -2.68 -5.06 21.98
N PRO A 519 -3.53 -5.45 22.95
CA PRO A 519 -3.50 -6.78 23.51
C PRO A 519 -4.13 -7.80 22.58
N SER A 520 -3.59 -9.00 22.50
CA SER A 520 -4.23 -10.13 21.82
C SER A 520 -4.00 -11.45 22.58
N ILE A 521 -4.99 -12.33 22.48
CA ILE A 521 -5.01 -13.64 23.10
C ILE A 521 -5.51 -14.64 22.05
N ASP A 522 -4.71 -15.65 21.76
CA ASP A 522 -5.07 -16.79 20.92
C ASP A 522 -5.09 -18.04 21.80
N PHE A 523 -6.22 -18.68 21.89
CA PHE A 523 -6.44 -19.93 22.62
C PHE A 523 -6.97 -20.99 21.66
N SER A 524 -6.20 -22.05 21.40
CA SER A 524 -6.48 -23.04 20.35
C SER A 524 -6.38 -24.47 20.89
N PRO A 525 -7.26 -24.90 21.82
CA PRO A 525 -7.38 -26.30 22.19
C PRO A 525 -7.90 -27.14 21.01
N SER A 526 -7.88 -28.46 21.14
CA SER A 526 -8.24 -29.37 20.04
C SER A 526 -9.69 -29.22 19.53
N TRP A 527 -10.59 -28.66 20.31
CA TRP A 527 -12.03 -28.56 20.04
C TRP A 527 -12.48 -27.19 19.51
N CYS A 528 -11.70 -26.12 19.74
CA CYS A 528 -12.00 -24.80 19.18
C CYS A 528 -10.73 -23.96 19.00
N ALA A 529 -10.84 -22.87 18.22
CA ALA A 529 -9.89 -21.79 18.18
C ALA A 529 -10.63 -20.51 18.59
N PHE A 530 -10.12 -19.82 19.62
CA PHE A 530 -10.64 -18.56 20.12
C PHE A 530 -9.57 -17.51 19.99
N SER A 531 -9.91 -16.34 19.44
CA SER A 531 -9.01 -15.18 19.35
C SER A 531 -9.71 -13.94 19.89
N TYR A 532 -8.99 -13.18 20.71
CA TYR A 532 -9.33 -11.84 21.15
C TYR A 532 -8.27 -10.88 20.68
N GLU A 533 -8.67 -9.77 20.10
CA GLU A 533 -7.79 -8.65 19.74
C GLU A 533 -8.44 -7.35 20.20
N GLY A 534 -7.67 -6.51 20.89
CA GLY A 534 -8.06 -5.15 21.29
C GLY A 534 -7.11 -4.12 20.69
N GLU A 535 -7.60 -2.92 20.41
CA GLU A 535 -6.80 -1.75 20.10
C GLU A 535 -7.35 -0.54 20.84
N PHE A 536 -6.52 0.08 21.67
CA PHE A 536 -6.82 1.25 22.47
C PHE A 536 -5.92 2.38 22.01
N SER A 537 -6.51 3.45 21.48
CA SER A 537 -5.79 4.58 20.90
C SER A 537 -6.16 5.87 21.64
N PHE A 538 -5.13 6.55 22.16
CA PHE A 538 -5.22 7.87 22.76
C PHE A 538 -4.51 8.87 21.87
N TYR A 539 -5.25 9.78 21.29
CA TYR A 539 -4.73 10.82 20.43
C TYR A 539 -4.85 12.18 21.11
N ASN A 540 -3.77 12.95 21.11
CA ASN A 540 -3.74 14.30 21.63
C ASN A 540 -3.21 15.25 20.56
N SER A 541 -3.83 16.41 20.43
CA SER A 541 -3.36 17.50 19.58
C SER A 541 -3.39 18.82 20.34
N LYS A 542 -2.33 19.61 20.18
CA LYS A 542 -2.26 20.96 20.71
C LYS A 542 -1.82 21.91 19.60
N ARG A 543 -2.59 22.94 19.38
CA ARG A 543 -2.33 24.02 18.43
C ARG A 543 -1.97 25.30 19.20
N GLN A 544 -1.20 26.16 18.53
CA GLN A 544 -0.81 27.45 19.13
C GLN A 544 -2.05 28.21 19.60
N LYS A 545 -2.09 28.61 20.89
CA LYS A 545 -3.17 29.38 21.53
C LYS A 545 -4.50 28.65 21.75
N MET A 546 -4.63 27.38 21.40
CA MET A 546 -5.86 26.61 21.64
C MET A 546 -5.72 25.63 22.80
N ALA A 547 -6.83 25.22 23.36
CA ALA A 547 -6.88 24.13 24.32
C ALA A 547 -6.38 22.82 23.69
N LYS A 548 -5.83 21.94 24.50
CA LYS A 548 -5.45 20.58 24.07
C LYS A 548 -6.73 19.82 23.73
N SER A 549 -6.77 19.24 22.52
CA SER A 549 -7.83 18.33 22.11
C SER A 549 -7.35 16.90 22.31
N SER A 550 -8.18 16.03 22.85
CA SER A 550 -7.89 14.60 23.03
C SER A 550 -9.02 13.75 22.50
N LEU A 551 -8.68 12.55 22.00
CA LEU A 551 -9.62 11.51 21.57
C LEU A 551 -9.17 10.18 22.16
N PHE A 552 -10.11 9.42 22.69
CA PHE A 552 -9.94 8.04 23.07
C PHE A 552 -10.84 7.14 22.23
N ASN A 553 -10.24 6.35 21.37
CA ASN A 553 -10.94 5.36 20.56
C ASN A 553 -10.45 3.97 20.93
N TRP A 554 -11.36 3.01 20.99
CA TRP A 554 -10.97 1.62 21.15
C TRP A 554 -11.89 0.69 20.35
N HIS A 555 -11.30 -0.37 19.81
CA HIS A 555 -12.08 -1.46 19.27
C HIS A 555 -11.59 -2.79 19.80
N GLN A 556 -12.51 -3.74 19.89
CA GLN A 556 -12.25 -5.10 20.35
C GLN A 556 -12.90 -6.07 19.39
N SER A 557 -12.18 -7.12 19.06
CA SER A 557 -12.71 -8.22 18.28
C SER A 557 -12.56 -9.54 19.04
N VAL A 558 -13.60 -10.34 18.97
CA VAL A 558 -13.63 -11.72 19.48
C VAL A 558 -14.02 -12.60 18.33
N SER A 559 -13.27 -13.66 18.10
CA SER A 559 -13.64 -14.69 17.15
C SER A 559 -13.49 -16.07 17.77
N ALA A 560 -14.40 -16.97 17.40
CA ALA A 560 -14.38 -18.36 17.80
C ALA A 560 -14.68 -19.24 16.60
N THR A 561 -13.91 -20.32 16.44
CA THR A 561 -14.14 -21.33 15.41
C THR A 561 -14.07 -22.71 16.04
N ALA A 562 -15.09 -23.53 15.83
CA ALA A 562 -15.13 -24.91 16.28
C ALA A 562 -15.37 -25.83 15.09
N THR A 563 -14.64 -26.95 15.03
CA THR A 563 -14.83 -27.99 14.02
C THR A 563 -15.54 -29.19 14.66
N ILE A 564 -16.78 -29.45 14.23
CA ILE A 564 -17.55 -30.55 14.67
C ILE A 564 -17.72 -31.54 13.51
N SER A 565 -17.00 -32.66 13.56
CA SER A 565 -16.94 -33.64 12.44
C SER A 565 -16.46 -32.97 11.15
N HIS A 566 -17.36 -32.74 10.21
CA HIS A 566 -17.10 -32.16 8.89
C HIS A 566 -17.62 -30.69 8.77
N VAL A 567 -18.10 -30.11 9.87
CA VAL A 567 -18.67 -28.75 9.90
C VAL A 567 -17.80 -27.86 10.72
N ASP A 568 -17.35 -26.76 10.10
CA ASP A 568 -16.72 -25.65 10.80
C ASP A 568 -17.77 -24.59 11.12
N LEU A 569 -17.89 -24.21 12.37
CA LEU A 569 -18.73 -23.13 12.85
C LEU A 569 -17.83 -21.97 13.26
N SER A 570 -18.06 -20.80 12.73
CA SER A 570 -17.31 -19.60 13.11
C SER A 570 -18.26 -18.48 13.54
N PHE A 571 -17.83 -17.74 14.53
CA PHE A 571 -18.52 -16.56 15.04
C PHE A 571 -17.50 -15.45 15.24
N SER A 572 -17.83 -14.23 14.87
CA SER A 572 -17.01 -13.04 15.12
C SER A 572 -17.87 -11.89 15.63
N LEU A 573 -17.31 -11.12 16.55
CA LEU A 573 -17.92 -9.96 17.16
C LEU A 573 -16.88 -8.84 17.21
N VAL A 574 -17.24 -7.67 16.71
CA VAL A 574 -16.36 -6.48 16.76
C VAL A 574 -17.15 -5.34 17.40
N HIS A 575 -16.57 -4.75 18.42
CA HIS A 575 -17.10 -3.59 19.10
C HIS A 575 -16.17 -2.38 18.86
N TYR A 576 -16.71 -1.28 18.41
CA TYR A 576 -16.05 0.00 18.23
C TYR A 576 -16.62 1.01 19.22
N HIS A 577 -15.75 1.68 19.94
CA HIS A 577 -16.05 2.85 20.75
C HIS A 577 -15.27 4.02 20.15
N ASN A 578 -15.97 4.93 19.53
CA ASN A 578 -15.40 6.12 18.90
C ASN A 578 -15.85 7.36 19.67
N GLU A 579 -14.90 8.09 20.22
CA GLU A 579 -15.15 9.40 20.80
C GLU A 579 -15.36 10.39 19.65
N LEU A 580 -16.44 11.13 19.75
CA LEU A 580 -16.81 12.20 18.82
C LEU A 580 -16.45 13.54 19.44
N GLN A 581 -16.78 14.65 18.76
CA GLN A 581 -16.57 15.97 19.34
C GLN A 581 -17.46 16.22 20.56
N GLU A 582 -17.06 17.17 21.42
CA GLU A 582 -17.80 17.60 22.61
C GLU A 582 -18.08 16.49 23.63
N SER A 583 -17.15 15.56 23.78
CA SER A 583 -17.25 14.41 24.72
C SER A 583 -18.40 13.43 24.38
N ASN A 584 -19.01 13.54 23.21
CA ASN A 584 -19.94 12.54 22.73
C ASN A 584 -19.17 11.29 22.26
N HIS A 585 -19.77 10.14 22.39
CA HIS A 585 -19.19 8.88 21.92
C HIS A 585 -20.23 7.99 21.25
N LEU A 586 -19.80 7.16 20.33
CA LEU A 586 -20.64 6.18 19.66
C LEU A 586 -20.09 4.77 19.86
N ASN A 587 -20.99 3.86 20.24
CA ASN A 587 -20.70 2.45 20.33
C ASN A 587 -21.34 1.71 19.14
N THR A 588 -20.51 1.04 18.35
CA THR A 588 -20.97 0.24 17.22
C THR A 588 -20.58 -1.21 17.43
N LEU A 589 -21.56 -2.10 17.48
CA LEU A 589 -21.38 -3.54 17.60
C LEU A 589 -21.71 -4.20 16.26
N LEU A 590 -20.75 -4.94 15.69
CA LEU A 590 -20.89 -5.71 14.47
C LEU A 590 -20.62 -7.18 14.77
N GLY A 591 -21.38 -8.07 14.15
CA GLY A 591 -21.22 -9.51 14.37
C GLY A 591 -21.50 -10.28 13.09
N ASP A 592 -20.79 -11.41 12.93
CA ASP A 592 -20.96 -12.33 11.82
C ASP A 592 -20.93 -13.76 12.33
N ALA A 593 -21.64 -14.66 11.65
CA ALA A 593 -21.62 -16.09 11.94
C ALA A 593 -21.54 -16.88 10.64
N SER A 594 -20.81 -17.98 10.64
CA SER A 594 -20.73 -18.84 9.47
C SER A 594 -20.70 -20.31 9.83
N ALA A 595 -21.21 -21.13 8.93
CA ALA A 595 -21.15 -22.58 8.96
C ALA A 595 -20.61 -23.10 7.62
N VAL A 596 -19.60 -23.97 7.67
CA VAL A 596 -18.97 -24.54 6.49
C VAL A 596 -18.98 -26.08 6.60
N TRP A 597 -19.71 -26.73 5.73
CA TRP A 597 -19.75 -28.19 5.64
C TRP A 597 -18.78 -28.67 4.56
N ARG A 598 -17.81 -29.50 4.95
CA ARG A 598 -16.76 -30.05 4.08
C ARG A 598 -17.05 -31.49 3.70
N MET A 599 -17.15 -31.76 2.40
CA MET A 599 -17.19 -33.07 1.79
C MET A 599 -15.99 -33.25 0.86
N LYS A 600 -15.72 -34.46 0.36
CA LYS A 600 -14.51 -34.74 -0.45
C LYS A 600 -14.28 -33.75 -1.60
N LYS A 601 -15.33 -33.44 -2.37
CA LYS A 601 -15.25 -32.55 -3.54
C LYS A 601 -16.17 -31.33 -3.44
N LEU A 602 -17.07 -31.32 -2.46
CA LEU A 602 -18.08 -30.29 -2.28
C LEU A 602 -17.88 -29.60 -0.92
N ARG A 603 -17.92 -28.29 -0.92
CA ARG A 603 -17.94 -27.48 0.29
C ARG A 603 -19.14 -26.53 0.23
N LEU A 604 -20.05 -26.67 1.20
CA LEU A 604 -21.20 -25.77 1.34
C LEU A 604 -20.92 -24.78 2.46
N SER A 605 -21.25 -23.52 2.26
CA SER A 605 -21.13 -22.52 3.31
C SER A 605 -22.38 -21.63 3.39
N ALA A 606 -22.73 -21.28 4.62
CA ALA A 606 -23.70 -20.25 4.95
C ALA A 606 -23.02 -19.22 5.85
N GLU A 607 -23.12 -17.94 5.51
CA GLU A 607 -22.51 -16.84 6.24
C GLU A 607 -23.54 -15.74 6.46
N LEU A 608 -23.81 -15.41 7.72
CA LEU A 608 -24.69 -14.33 8.12
C LEU A 608 -23.85 -13.15 8.59
N ARG A 609 -23.91 -12.04 7.85
CA ARG A 609 -23.16 -10.82 8.07
C ARG A 609 -24.02 -9.74 8.71
N ASN A 610 -23.40 -8.85 9.50
CA ASN A 610 -24.04 -7.76 10.19
C ASN A 610 -25.27 -8.20 11.00
N LEU A 611 -25.07 -9.15 11.93
CA LEU A 611 -26.12 -9.75 12.76
C LEU A 611 -27.04 -8.73 13.43
N PHE A 612 -26.51 -7.59 13.85
CA PHE A 612 -27.24 -6.54 14.55
C PHE A 612 -27.88 -5.52 13.61
N ASN A 613 -27.72 -5.69 12.28
CA ASN A 613 -28.25 -4.81 11.25
C ASN A 613 -27.92 -3.33 11.49
N LYS A 614 -26.69 -3.03 11.88
CA LYS A 614 -26.21 -1.66 12.05
C LYS A 614 -26.18 -0.96 10.69
N LYS A 615 -26.67 0.28 10.64
CA LYS A 615 -26.79 1.05 9.38
C LYS A 615 -25.61 1.98 9.14
N ASN A 616 -25.02 2.54 10.19
CA ASN A 616 -23.97 3.52 10.10
C ASN A 616 -22.81 3.21 11.02
N TYR A 617 -21.62 3.65 10.62
CA TYR A 617 -20.40 3.72 11.41
C TYR A 617 -19.90 5.17 11.39
N MET A 618 -19.48 5.70 12.51
CA MET A 618 -18.97 7.07 12.63
C MET A 618 -17.64 7.09 13.33
N GLU A 619 -16.75 7.99 12.90
CA GLU A 619 -15.47 8.25 13.54
C GLU A 619 -15.07 9.72 13.48
N THR A 620 -14.20 10.15 14.38
CA THR A 620 -13.56 11.46 14.35
C THR A 620 -12.05 11.31 14.28
N ILE A 621 -11.40 12.11 13.43
CA ILE A 621 -9.96 12.15 13.23
C ILE A 621 -9.46 13.59 13.41
N TYR A 622 -8.38 13.77 14.19
CA TYR A 622 -7.63 15.02 14.25
C TYR A 622 -6.44 14.98 13.28
N SER A 623 -6.32 16.00 12.43
CA SER A 623 -5.22 16.13 11.48
C SER A 623 -4.71 17.57 11.45
N GLY A 624 -3.57 17.83 12.09
CA GLY A 624 -2.96 19.16 12.12
C GLY A 624 -3.93 20.24 12.60
N ILE A 625 -4.39 21.10 11.68
CA ILE A 625 -5.35 22.19 11.96
C ILE A 625 -6.82 21.80 11.70
N SER A 626 -7.11 20.57 11.34
CA SER A 626 -8.46 20.11 11.02
C SER A 626 -8.96 19.02 11.95
N THR A 627 -10.26 18.98 12.14
CA THR A 627 -11.00 17.90 12.77
C THR A 627 -12.03 17.40 11.78
N LEU A 628 -12.03 16.10 11.51
CA LEU A 628 -12.90 15.46 10.54
C LEU A 628 -13.78 14.44 11.27
N THR A 629 -15.08 14.57 11.13
CA THR A 629 -16.05 13.57 11.62
C THR A 629 -16.78 13.00 10.42
N ASP A 630 -16.69 11.70 10.25
CA ASP A 630 -17.23 10.96 9.13
C ASP A 630 -18.28 9.95 9.59
N SER A 631 -19.37 9.87 8.86
CA SER A 631 -20.43 8.87 9.00
C SER A 631 -20.55 8.09 7.69
N TYR A 632 -20.43 6.78 7.78
CA TYR A 632 -20.46 5.85 6.64
C TYR A 632 -21.68 4.96 6.69
N HIS A 633 -22.39 4.83 5.57
CA HIS A 633 -23.48 3.86 5.45
C HIS A 633 -22.93 2.44 5.32
N LEU A 634 -23.43 1.51 6.14
CA LEU A 634 -23.01 0.10 6.20
C LEU A 634 -23.92 -0.78 5.34
N ARG A 635 -23.36 -1.87 4.82
CA ARG A 635 -24.15 -2.94 4.23
C ARG A 635 -25.11 -3.53 5.27
N PRO A 636 -26.38 -3.78 4.89
CA PRO A 636 -27.38 -4.32 5.82
C PRO A 636 -27.04 -5.75 6.23
N ARG A 637 -27.89 -6.35 7.07
CA ARG A 637 -27.81 -7.78 7.37
C ARG A 637 -28.01 -8.59 6.09
N GLU A 638 -27.12 -9.53 5.83
CA GLU A 638 -27.09 -10.36 4.62
C GLU A 638 -26.76 -11.79 4.97
N LEU A 639 -27.47 -12.75 4.33
CA LEU A 639 -27.15 -14.17 4.38
C LEU A 639 -26.54 -14.60 3.05
N MET A 640 -25.29 -15.02 3.06
CA MET A 640 -24.61 -15.58 1.89
C MET A 640 -24.60 -17.10 1.97
N ILE A 641 -25.11 -17.75 0.93
CA ILE A 641 -25.06 -19.20 0.76
C ILE A 641 -24.16 -19.48 -0.43
N SER A 642 -23.14 -20.33 -0.27
CA SER A 642 -22.25 -20.70 -1.37
C SER A 642 -21.98 -22.19 -1.42
N ALA A 643 -21.73 -22.70 -2.63
CA ALA A 643 -21.29 -24.06 -2.89
C ALA A 643 -20.00 -24.03 -3.69
N GLN A 644 -18.97 -24.72 -3.23
CA GLN A 644 -17.72 -24.88 -3.97
C GLN A 644 -17.57 -26.35 -4.35
N TYR A 645 -17.39 -26.60 -5.63
CA TYR A 645 -17.16 -27.93 -6.17
C TYR A 645 -15.83 -27.98 -6.91
N SER A 646 -14.98 -28.97 -6.55
CA SER A 646 -13.69 -29.25 -7.21
C SER A 646 -13.77 -30.58 -7.94
N PHE A 647 -13.62 -30.56 -9.24
CA PHE A 647 -13.78 -31.71 -10.14
C PHE A 647 -12.65 -32.74 -10.03
#